data_80a10e43f5ddac8db4668b2e1aaf7086
#
_entry.id   80a10e43f5ddac8db4668b2e1aaf7086
#
_cell.length_a   1.000
_cell.length_b   1.000
_cell.length_c   1.000
_cell.angle_alpha   90.00
_cell.angle_beta   90.00
_cell.angle_gamma   90.00
#
_symmetry.space_group_name_H-M   'P 1'
#
loop_
_entity.id
_entity.type
_entity.pdbx_description
1 polymer ?
#
loop_
_entity_poly.entity_id
_entity_poly.type
_entity_poly.pdbx_seq_one_letter_code
_entity_poly.pdbx_strand_id
1 'polypeptide(L)'
;ECKEEMFDPENRRYLHPFINCTCCGPRLTILDSLPYDRERTSMKEFPMCPSCADEYHSPDTRRYDAQPVCCNDCGPEVYLAGREERGREAITYTRKIIASGGIVAIKGIGGFHLCCDATSEEAVQRLRQRKRRPVKPFAVMAQDMAAVKEVCQVSEEQEKILTGHQKPILLLDKLPGETGLCESIAPGNPKVGVMLPYAPVQLLLFHYDDGIRMPGLLVMTSGNTSGAPICRDDEEAAEELSHLCDCILSHNRKIRIRADDSVMDFYKGEPYMIRRSRGYAPLPFMVSTPWKGQVIAAGGELKNTFCIGVDNRFYPSPYVGDLEDLRTVKALKETIGRLETLLEVQPEVVVCDLHPKYNSTVVAEELGLPVLRVQHHYAHILSCMAENDCGEKVIGVSFDGTGYGTDGTIWGGEILAADGQGFTRLGSIEPFVQVGGDISAKEGWRIAVSLIWQSTGNLEKTLDTVRKLGLCTDQEAKVLVTMAQRKINAVTSTSAGRLFDGVSAILGIRRASTFEGEASTALEFAAEAWRKQREMKKKNPEKNLKIRMSEKEDIPESTGISEASEDERRFILNTGEIVAHLVRARLAGEDPGKLAYGFHRALAGEILAACEEANRQTGIRKVALSGGVFQNRLLLELVDDGLTEMGFEVLKHSLIPPNDGGIALGQAVYGMAYVQRHR
;
A
#
# COMPACT_ATOMS: atom_id res chain seq x y z
N GLU A 1 -22.69 2.98 22.27
CA GLU A 1 -22.72 2.67 23.71
C GLU A 1 -21.41 3.07 24.42
N CYS A 2 -20.22 2.42 24.23
CA CYS A 2 -18.99 2.82 24.94
C CYS A 2 -18.60 4.28 24.68
N LYS A 3 -18.86 4.84 23.49
CA LYS A 3 -18.65 6.26 23.19
C LYS A 3 -19.62 7.13 23.96
N GLU A 4 -20.87 6.73 24.08
CA GLU A 4 -21.90 7.44 24.87
C GLU A 4 -21.53 7.47 26.36
N GLU A 5 -21.18 6.30 26.92
CA GLU A 5 -20.69 6.20 28.31
C GLU A 5 -19.45 7.06 28.56
N MET A 6 -18.54 7.15 27.59
CA MET A 6 -17.31 7.95 27.70
C MET A 6 -17.61 9.46 27.82
N PHE A 7 -18.68 9.91 27.20
CA PHE A 7 -19.08 11.34 27.24
C PHE A 7 -20.24 11.64 28.18
N ASP A 8 -20.72 10.67 28.94
CA ASP A 8 -21.71 10.85 29.98
C ASP A 8 -21.03 11.21 31.31
N PRO A 9 -21.21 12.48 31.83
CA PRO A 9 -20.59 12.92 33.08
C PRO A 9 -21.01 12.10 34.33
N GLU A 10 -22.16 11.43 34.29
CA GLU A 10 -22.63 10.59 35.37
C GLU A 10 -22.03 9.17 35.33
N ASN A 11 -21.36 8.81 34.25
CA ASN A 11 -20.78 7.49 34.10
C ASN A 11 -19.39 7.41 34.75
N ARG A 12 -19.11 6.32 35.47
CA ARG A 12 -17.81 6.08 36.12
C ARG A 12 -16.62 6.01 35.13
N ARG A 13 -16.87 5.84 33.84
CA ARG A 13 -15.89 5.86 32.77
C ARG A 13 -15.89 7.16 31.96
N TYR A 14 -16.43 8.23 32.55
CA TYR A 14 -16.39 9.55 31.93
C TYR A 14 -14.96 9.93 31.54
N LEU A 15 -14.76 10.25 30.27
CA LEU A 15 -13.48 10.61 29.66
C LEU A 15 -12.37 9.57 29.86
N HIS A 16 -12.73 8.27 29.99
CA HIS A 16 -11.74 7.20 30.17
C HIS A 16 -11.08 6.82 28.84
N PRO A 17 -9.72 7.02 28.68
CA PRO A 17 -9.01 6.81 27.42
C PRO A 17 -8.85 5.34 27.00
N PHE A 18 -9.32 4.40 27.82
CA PHE A 18 -9.24 2.94 27.56
C PHE A 18 -10.59 2.24 27.71
N ILE A 19 -11.69 2.98 27.61
CA ILE A 19 -13.04 2.39 27.68
C ILE A 19 -13.25 1.33 26.62
N ASN A 20 -13.86 0.21 26.99
CA ASN A 20 -14.13 -0.91 26.11
C ASN A 20 -15.29 -1.78 26.62
N CYS A 21 -15.69 -2.75 25.82
CA CYS A 21 -16.62 -3.82 26.19
C CYS A 21 -16.27 -5.09 25.42
N THR A 22 -17.09 -6.13 25.51
CA THR A 22 -16.89 -7.40 24.79
C THR A 22 -16.82 -7.21 23.27
N CYS A 23 -17.55 -6.23 22.70
CA CYS A 23 -17.58 -5.97 21.25
C CYS A 23 -16.45 -5.10 20.73
N CYS A 24 -15.79 -4.28 21.58
CA CYS A 24 -14.77 -3.32 21.15
C CYS A 24 -13.51 -3.38 22.03
N GLY A 25 -12.45 -2.70 21.61
CA GLY A 25 -11.15 -2.65 22.29
C GLY A 25 -10.05 -3.44 21.58
N PRO A 26 -8.81 -3.34 22.05
CA PRO A 26 -7.66 -4.04 21.45
C PRO A 26 -7.76 -5.55 21.65
N ARG A 27 -7.20 -6.29 20.71
CA ARG A 27 -7.06 -7.76 20.73
C ARG A 27 -5.62 -8.16 20.45
N LEU A 28 -5.28 -8.29 19.17
CA LEU A 28 -3.96 -8.75 18.70
C LEU A 28 -2.81 -7.96 19.34
N THR A 29 -2.95 -6.64 19.43
CA THR A 29 -1.86 -5.76 19.89
C THR A 29 -1.54 -5.87 21.37
N ILE A 30 -2.40 -6.51 22.17
CA ILE A 30 -2.19 -6.71 23.61
C ILE A 30 -2.00 -8.18 23.99
N LEU A 31 -2.15 -9.12 23.07
CA LEU A 31 -2.19 -10.54 23.31
C LEU A 31 -0.78 -11.15 23.45
N ASP A 32 -0.55 -11.92 24.50
CA ASP A 32 0.69 -12.68 24.74
C ASP A 32 0.59 -14.11 24.19
N SER A 33 -0.52 -14.81 24.43
CA SER A 33 -0.79 -16.18 23.97
C SER A 33 -2.28 -16.49 24.00
N LEU A 34 -2.70 -17.63 23.43
CA LEU A 34 -4.05 -18.18 23.56
C LEU A 34 -4.20 -19.06 24.81
N PRO A 35 -5.42 -19.31 25.30
CA PRO A 35 -6.68 -18.66 24.93
C PRO A 35 -6.70 -17.16 25.27
N TYR A 36 -7.64 -16.39 24.68
CA TYR A 36 -7.77 -14.96 24.92
C TYR A 36 -8.36 -14.67 26.29
N ASP A 37 -7.53 -14.79 27.33
CA ASP A 37 -7.84 -14.47 28.72
C ASP A 37 -7.04 -13.25 29.18
N ARG A 38 -7.57 -12.48 30.15
CA ARG A 38 -6.91 -11.29 30.69
C ARG A 38 -5.47 -11.56 31.12
N GLU A 39 -5.23 -12.69 31.81
CA GLU A 39 -3.91 -13.14 32.28
C GLU A 39 -2.88 -13.34 31.15
N ARG A 40 -3.38 -13.54 29.92
CA ARG A 40 -2.58 -13.76 28.72
C ARG A 40 -2.53 -12.52 27.83
N THR A 41 -2.82 -11.35 28.40
CA THR A 41 -2.71 -10.05 27.74
C THR A 41 -1.87 -9.08 28.53
N SER A 42 -1.48 -7.95 27.94
CA SER A 42 -0.82 -6.87 28.68
C SER A 42 -1.72 -6.23 29.75
N MET A 43 -3.02 -6.58 29.80
CA MET A 43 -3.94 -6.11 30.84
C MET A 43 -3.78 -6.82 32.19
N LYS A 44 -3.02 -7.93 32.26
CA LYS A 44 -2.64 -8.58 33.52
C LYS A 44 -1.91 -7.66 34.50
N GLU A 45 -1.25 -6.62 33.97
CA GLU A 45 -0.53 -5.62 34.76
C GLU A 45 -1.48 -4.63 35.48
N PHE A 46 -2.81 -4.69 35.17
CA PHE A 46 -3.84 -3.78 35.68
C PHE A 46 -4.94 -4.58 36.43
N PRO A 47 -4.76 -4.88 37.73
CA PRO A 47 -5.76 -5.57 38.53
C PRO A 47 -7.09 -4.80 38.53
N MET A 48 -8.19 -5.51 38.29
CA MET A 48 -9.53 -4.90 38.30
C MET A 48 -9.93 -4.41 39.68
N CYS A 49 -10.52 -3.21 39.76
CA CYS A 49 -11.24 -2.77 40.96
C CYS A 49 -12.50 -3.64 41.16
N PRO A 50 -13.09 -3.67 42.38
CA PRO A 50 -14.28 -4.48 42.67
C PRO A 50 -15.41 -4.30 41.64
N SER A 51 -15.75 -3.06 41.30
CA SER A 51 -16.83 -2.77 40.35
C SER A 51 -16.52 -3.27 38.93
N CYS A 52 -15.24 -3.21 38.45
CA CYS A 52 -14.87 -3.77 37.17
C CYS A 52 -14.88 -5.30 37.20
N ALA A 53 -14.50 -5.92 38.33
CA ALA A 53 -14.56 -7.36 38.53
C ALA A 53 -16.00 -7.88 38.52
N ASP A 54 -16.91 -7.15 39.18
CA ASP A 54 -18.34 -7.48 39.18
C ASP A 54 -18.93 -7.46 37.78
N GLU A 55 -18.63 -6.42 36.98
CA GLU A 55 -19.04 -6.34 35.57
C GLU A 55 -18.44 -7.44 34.72
N TYR A 56 -17.16 -7.80 34.96
CA TYR A 56 -16.46 -8.84 34.24
C TYR A 56 -17.03 -10.24 34.46
N HIS A 57 -17.46 -10.54 35.71
CA HIS A 57 -17.99 -11.84 36.05
C HIS A 57 -19.53 -11.95 35.92
N SER A 58 -20.26 -10.86 35.72
CA SER A 58 -21.70 -10.89 35.58
C SER A 58 -22.15 -11.04 34.11
N PRO A 59 -22.84 -12.17 33.77
CA PRO A 59 -23.32 -12.40 32.40
C PRO A 59 -24.32 -11.35 31.88
N ASP A 60 -24.96 -10.60 32.77
CA ASP A 60 -25.94 -9.59 32.41
C ASP A 60 -25.33 -8.26 31.96
N THR A 61 -24.01 -8.14 32.03
CA THR A 61 -23.32 -6.89 31.67
C THR A 61 -22.72 -6.96 30.28
N ARG A 62 -22.59 -5.81 29.60
CA ARG A 62 -21.85 -5.69 28.32
C ARG A 62 -20.36 -5.96 28.45
N ARG A 63 -19.84 -6.07 29.64
CA ARG A 63 -18.43 -6.30 29.95
C ARG A 63 -18.15 -7.69 30.48
N TYR A 64 -19.15 -8.56 30.47
CA TYR A 64 -18.96 -9.96 30.77
C TYR A 64 -17.84 -10.54 29.91
N ASP A 65 -16.83 -11.11 30.57
CA ASP A 65 -15.65 -11.69 29.92
C ASP A 65 -14.92 -10.76 28.93
N ALA A 66 -15.02 -9.43 29.12
CA ALA A 66 -14.30 -8.46 28.30
C ALA A 66 -12.86 -8.28 28.84
N GLN A 67 -11.91 -9.00 28.27
CA GLN A 67 -10.54 -9.10 28.76
C GLN A 67 -9.84 -7.75 29.05
N PRO A 68 -10.02 -6.68 28.22
CA PRO A 68 -9.40 -5.40 28.50
C PRO A 68 -10.21 -4.47 29.43
N VAL A 69 -11.29 -4.96 30.10
CA VAL A 69 -12.15 -4.12 30.96
C VAL A 69 -11.35 -3.37 32.02
N CYS A 70 -11.66 -2.09 32.19
CA CYS A 70 -11.05 -1.21 33.18
C CYS A 70 -11.88 0.09 33.33
N CYS A 71 -11.49 0.93 34.30
CA CYS A 71 -11.99 2.27 34.49
C CYS A 71 -10.85 3.24 34.87
N ASN A 72 -11.18 4.48 35.20
CA ASN A 72 -10.16 5.48 35.55
C ASN A 72 -9.36 5.10 36.81
N ASP A 73 -9.91 4.27 37.71
CA ASP A 73 -9.23 3.86 38.95
C ASP A 73 -8.28 2.67 38.78
N CYS A 74 -8.60 1.75 37.88
CA CYS A 74 -7.87 0.47 37.77
C CYS A 74 -7.24 0.20 36.38
N GLY A 75 -7.46 1.10 35.42
CA GLY A 75 -6.98 0.96 34.04
C GLY A 75 -5.60 1.53 33.81
N PRO A 76 -5.13 1.41 32.57
CA PRO A 76 -3.95 2.15 32.13
C PRO A 76 -4.16 3.65 32.23
N GLU A 77 -3.04 4.37 32.36
CA GLU A 77 -3.02 5.82 32.44
C GLU A 77 -2.26 6.42 31.24
N VAL A 78 -2.74 7.56 30.76
CA VAL A 78 -2.01 8.39 29.78
C VAL A 78 -1.13 9.39 30.52
N TYR A 79 0.02 9.74 29.95
CA TYR A 79 0.97 10.71 30.50
C TYR A 79 1.82 11.33 29.39
N LEU A 80 2.45 12.47 29.66
CA LEU A 80 3.45 13.04 28.80
C LEU A 80 4.84 12.44 29.10
N ALA A 81 5.45 11.80 28.10
CA ALA A 81 6.78 11.21 28.27
C ALA A 81 7.82 12.29 28.61
N GLY A 82 8.61 12.03 29.65
CA GLY A 82 9.62 12.97 30.13
C GLY A 82 9.07 14.19 30.88
N ARG A 83 7.77 14.20 31.29
CA ARG A 83 7.10 15.29 32.01
C ARG A 83 6.27 14.75 33.17
N GLU A 84 5.75 15.64 34.00
CA GLU A 84 4.96 15.29 35.19
C GLU A 84 3.46 15.13 34.89
N GLU A 85 2.96 15.74 33.81
CA GLU A 85 1.53 15.74 33.48
C GLU A 85 1.01 14.33 33.16
N ARG A 86 -0.08 13.96 33.84
CA ARG A 86 -0.74 12.65 33.73
C ARG A 86 -2.25 12.79 33.58
N GLY A 87 -2.90 11.73 33.13
CA GLY A 87 -4.35 11.66 33.02
C GLY A 87 -4.95 12.85 32.26
N ARG A 88 -5.85 13.57 32.93
CA ARG A 88 -6.55 14.73 32.37
C ARG A 88 -5.59 15.86 31.98
N GLU A 89 -4.59 16.15 32.80
CA GLU A 89 -3.60 17.20 32.54
C GLU A 89 -2.80 16.91 31.28
N ALA A 90 -2.39 15.66 31.07
CA ALA A 90 -1.65 15.25 29.88
C ALA A 90 -2.48 15.39 28.59
N ILE A 91 -3.77 15.01 28.63
CA ILE A 91 -4.68 15.18 27.47
C ILE A 91 -4.89 16.67 27.18
N THR A 92 -5.19 17.47 28.20
CA THR A 92 -5.40 18.92 28.06
C THR A 92 -4.14 19.61 27.51
N TYR A 93 -2.96 19.26 28.03
CA TYR A 93 -1.69 19.81 27.51
C TYR A 93 -1.48 19.46 26.03
N THR A 94 -1.69 18.19 25.66
CA THR A 94 -1.59 17.71 24.27
C THR A 94 -2.52 18.50 23.35
N ARG A 95 -3.78 18.69 23.75
CA ARG A 95 -4.77 19.46 22.98
C ARG A 95 -4.37 20.93 22.83
N LYS A 96 -3.80 21.56 23.88
CA LYS A 96 -3.27 22.92 23.80
C LYS A 96 -2.16 23.05 22.77
N ILE A 97 -1.23 22.09 22.73
CA ILE A 97 -0.14 22.07 21.75
C ILE A 97 -0.70 21.95 20.32
N ILE A 98 -1.62 21.03 20.06
CA ILE A 98 -2.24 20.90 18.74
C ILE A 98 -2.99 22.17 18.35
N ALA A 99 -3.83 22.72 19.22
CA ALA A 99 -4.61 23.93 18.98
C ALA A 99 -3.75 25.18 18.75
N SER A 100 -2.50 25.19 19.26
CA SER A 100 -1.50 26.25 18.99
C SER A 100 -0.64 25.98 17.76
N GLY A 101 -0.96 24.98 16.94
CA GLY A 101 -0.23 24.63 15.73
C GLY A 101 0.99 23.73 15.95
N GLY A 102 1.16 23.15 17.14
CA GLY A 102 2.25 22.22 17.47
C GLY A 102 2.03 20.83 16.88
N ILE A 103 3.07 20.01 16.95
CA ILE A 103 3.08 18.61 16.53
C ILE A 103 3.22 17.73 17.75
N VAL A 104 2.39 16.70 17.88
CA VAL A 104 2.47 15.77 19.00
C VAL A 104 2.60 14.32 18.51
N ALA A 105 3.32 13.50 19.28
CA ALA A 105 3.30 12.06 19.09
C ALA A 105 2.30 11.45 20.07
N ILE A 106 1.45 10.53 19.59
CA ILE A 106 0.36 9.96 20.39
C ILE A 106 0.41 8.45 20.29
N LYS A 107 0.52 7.76 21.42
CA LYS A 107 0.46 6.30 21.48
C LYS A 107 -0.95 5.80 21.26
N GLY A 108 -1.18 5.09 20.15
CA GLY A 108 -2.45 4.48 19.79
C GLY A 108 -2.55 3.02 20.25
N ILE A 109 -3.33 2.21 19.50
CA ILE A 109 -3.52 0.79 19.78
C ILE A 109 -2.34 -0.05 19.29
N GLY A 110 -1.79 0.28 18.12
CA GLY A 110 -0.76 -0.52 17.45
C GLY A 110 0.62 0.14 17.36
N GLY A 111 0.76 1.37 17.85
CA GLY A 111 1.99 2.17 17.82
C GLY A 111 1.69 3.65 17.97
N PHE A 112 2.72 4.46 17.81
CA PHE A 112 2.61 5.92 17.89
C PHE A 112 2.19 6.54 16.56
N HIS A 113 1.51 7.68 16.62
CA HIS A 113 1.20 8.54 15.48
C HIS A 113 1.74 9.95 15.71
N LEU A 114 2.17 10.62 14.65
CA LEU A 114 2.43 12.04 14.65
C LEU A 114 1.15 12.78 14.23
N CYS A 115 0.75 13.76 15.02
CA CYS A 115 -0.51 14.48 14.90
C CYS A 115 -0.27 15.99 14.91
N CYS A 116 -0.94 16.73 14.04
CA CYS A 116 -1.06 18.18 14.06
C CYS A 116 -2.37 18.61 13.39
N ASP A 117 -2.68 19.90 13.44
CA ASP A 117 -3.84 20.48 12.74
C ASP A 117 -3.70 20.33 11.22
N ALA A 118 -4.64 19.61 10.58
CA ALA A 118 -4.68 19.41 9.14
C ALA A 118 -5.20 20.61 8.35
N THR A 119 -5.73 21.63 9.05
CA THR A 119 -6.21 22.89 8.46
C THR A 119 -5.16 24.01 8.53
N SER A 120 -4.05 23.78 9.26
CA SER A 120 -2.95 24.73 9.40
C SER A 120 -1.80 24.39 8.45
N GLU A 121 -1.67 25.16 7.37
CA GLU A 121 -0.60 25.00 6.39
C GLU A 121 0.79 25.03 7.04
N GLU A 122 0.98 25.94 8.02
CA GLU A 122 2.23 26.08 8.76
C GLU A 122 2.58 24.81 9.57
N ALA A 123 1.60 24.23 10.27
CA ALA A 123 1.78 23.01 11.07
C ALA A 123 2.13 21.82 10.16
N VAL A 124 1.43 21.68 9.04
CA VAL A 124 1.65 20.59 8.07
C VAL A 124 3.03 20.73 7.41
N GLN A 125 3.43 21.92 6.98
CA GLN A 125 4.75 22.17 6.40
C GLN A 125 5.87 21.89 7.40
N ARG A 126 5.70 22.26 8.67
CA ARG A 126 6.66 21.97 9.74
C ARG A 126 6.81 20.46 9.95
N LEU A 127 5.70 19.72 9.94
CA LEU A 127 5.74 18.26 10.03
C LEU A 127 6.47 17.65 8.82
N ARG A 128 6.23 18.15 7.60
CA ARG A 128 6.94 17.72 6.38
C ARG A 128 8.44 17.91 6.49
N GLN A 129 8.87 19.07 6.96
CA GLN A 129 10.29 19.40 7.16
C GLN A 129 10.92 18.48 8.20
N ARG A 130 10.32 18.34 9.39
CA ARG A 130 10.83 17.48 10.46
C ARG A 130 10.90 16.02 10.03
N LYS A 131 9.85 15.50 9.38
CA LYS A 131 9.78 14.10 8.92
C LYS A 131 10.56 13.86 7.61
N ARG A 132 11.14 14.90 7.00
CA ARG A 132 11.82 14.85 5.67
C ARG A 132 10.95 14.16 4.61
N ARG A 133 9.66 14.51 4.57
CA ARG A 133 8.66 13.94 3.70
C ARG A 133 8.05 15.04 2.81
N PRO A 134 8.72 15.40 1.69
CA PRO A 134 8.38 16.61 0.93
C PRO A 134 6.99 16.58 0.32
N VAL A 135 6.57 15.49 -0.32
CA VAL A 135 5.30 15.43 -1.08
C VAL A 135 4.45 14.18 -0.81
N LYS A 136 5.02 13.09 -0.27
CA LYS A 136 4.23 11.88 0.03
C LYS A 136 3.01 12.26 0.91
N PRO A 137 1.75 11.91 0.52
CA PRO A 137 0.53 12.31 1.23
C PRO A 137 0.52 11.93 2.71
N PHE A 138 -0.09 12.77 3.55
CA PHE A 138 -0.45 12.43 4.91
C PHE A 138 -1.89 11.93 4.98
N ALA A 139 -2.16 11.00 5.89
CA ALA A 139 -3.51 10.63 6.26
C ALA A 139 -4.09 11.66 7.25
N VAL A 140 -5.40 11.85 7.17
CA VAL A 140 -6.16 12.76 8.02
C VAL A 140 -7.16 11.96 8.84
N MET A 141 -7.24 12.24 10.12
CA MET A 141 -8.30 11.76 11.00
C MET A 141 -9.36 12.86 11.13
N ALA A 142 -10.60 12.56 10.74
CA ALA A 142 -11.73 13.46 10.89
C ALA A 142 -12.48 13.14 12.18
N GLN A 143 -13.00 14.15 12.88
CA GLN A 143 -13.73 13.96 14.13
C GLN A 143 -14.98 13.08 13.97
N ASP A 144 -15.65 13.17 12.81
CA ASP A 144 -16.87 12.45 12.46
C ASP A 144 -17.12 12.45 10.95
N MET A 145 -18.20 11.79 10.49
CA MET A 145 -18.57 11.76 9.08
C MET A 145 -18.99 13.10 8.50
N ALA A 146 -19.51 14.04 9.32
CA ALA A 146 -19.85 15.37 8.85
C ALA A 146 -18.58 16.09 8.38
N ALA A 147 -17.51 16.08 9.20
CA ALA A 147 -16.22 16.65 8.82
C ALA A 147 -15.59 15.99 7.59
N VAL A 148 -15.78 14.67 7.39
CA VAL A 148 -15.34 13.99 6.15
C VAL A 148 -16.06 14.54 4.92
N LYS A 149 -17.40 14.68 4.99
CA LYS A 149 -18.24 15.14 3.90
C LYS A 149 -18.05 16.63 3.56
N GLU A 150 -17.45 17.42 4.44
CA GLU A 150 -17.05 18.80 4.18
C GLU A 150 -15.82 18.90 3.25
N VAL A 151 -14.99 17.86 3.19
CA VAL A 151 -13.71 17.89 2.44
C VAL A 151 -13.62 16.84 1.33
N CYS A 152 -14.45 15.80 1.35
CA CYS A 152 -14.38 14.66 0.43
C CYS A 152 -15.76 14.27 -0.11
N GLN A 153 -15.74 13.69 -1.32
CA GLN A 153 -16.87 12.92 -1.83
C GLN A 153 -16.87 11.53 -1.19
N VAL A 154 -18.04 11.09 -0.73
CA VAL A 154 -18.17 9.79 -0.03
C VAL A 154 -19.42 9.07 -0.54
N SER A 155 -19.24 7.83 -1.03
CA SER A 155 -20.36 6.94 -1.36
C SER A 155 -20.91 6.24 -0.10
N GLU A 156 -22.08 5.61 -0.22
CA GLU A 156 -22.68 4.84 0.89
C GLU A 156 -21.80 3.66 1.31
N GLU A 157 -21.16 2.97 0.35
CA GLU A 157 -20.26 1.86 0.60
C GLU A 157 -18.99 2.32 1.34
N GLN A 158 -18.44 3.47 0.93
CA GLN A 158 -17.29 4.08 1.59
C GLN A 158 -17.63 4.52 3.02
N GLU A 159 -18.83 5.10 3.24
CA GLU A 159 -19.29 5.48 4.58
C GLU A 159 -19.44 4.25 5.49
N LYS A 160 -19.98 3.13 4.98
CA LYS A 160 -20.08 1.87 5.74
C LYS A 160 -18.72 1.37 6.21
N ILE A 161 -17.69 1.45 5.38
CA ILE A 161 -16.32 1.05 5.75
C ILE A 161 -15.73 2.02 6.78
N LEU A 162 -15.85 3.34 6.58
CA LEU A 162 -15.33 4.34 7.52
C LEU A 162 -15.99 4.26 8.90
N THR A 163 -17.29 3.99 8.96
CA THR A 163 -18.05 3.89 10.21
C THR A 163 -18.00 2.49 10.81
N GLY A 164 -17.56 1.48 10.04
CA GLY A 164 -17.36 0.11 10.50
C GLY A 164 -16.33 -0.01 11.62
N HIS A 165 -16.13 -1.20 12.14
CA HIS A 165 -15.19 -1.44 13.24
C HIS A 165 -13.71 -1.42 12.81
N GLN A 166 -13.41 -1.69 11.55
CA GLN A 166 -12.04 -1.71 11.01
C GLN A 166 -11.44 -0.32 10.90
N LYS A 167 -12.24 0.68 10.46
CA LYS A 167 -11.85 2.09 10.31
C LYS A 167 -10.48 2.27 9.64
N PRO A 168 -10.28 1.78 8.39
CA PRO A 168 -9.03 1.96 7.66
C PRO A 168 -8.84 3.42 7.25
N ILE A 169 -7.64 3.76 6.81
CA ILE A 169 -7.43 4.95 5.99
C ILE A 169 -8.05 4.67 4.61
N LEU A 170 -9.08 5.44 4.26
CA LEU A 170 -9.76 5.32 2.98
C LEU A 170 -9.33 6.45 2.05
N LEU A 171 -8.92 6.12 0.82
CA LEU A 171 -8.54 7.11 -0.19
C LEU A 171 -9.81 7.68 -0.84
N LEU A 172 -10.14 8.92 -0.53
CA LEU A 172 -11.34 9.61 -0.99
C LEU A 172 -11.00 10.74 -1.96
N ASP A 173 -11.85 10.96 -2.96
CA ASP A 173 -11.74 12.11 -3.84
C ASP A 173 -12.03 13.42 -3.07
N LYS A 174 -11.11 14.38 -3.15
CA LYS A 174 -11.30 15.71 -2.56
C LYS A 174 -12.48 16.43 -3.22
N LEU A 175 -13.23 17.18 -2.44
CA LEU A 175 -14.20 18.13 -3.01
C LEU A 175 -13.45 19.24 -3.80
N PRO A 176 -14.02 19.74 -4.89
CA PRO A 176 -13.45 20.87 -5.62
C PRO A 176 -13.60 22.17 -4.82
N GLY A 177 -12.60 23.04 -4.89
CA GLY A 177 -12.60 24.35 -4.23
C GLY A 177 -11.90 24.37 -2.87
N GLU A 178 -12.07 25.46 -2.12
CA GLU A 178 -11.50 25.63 -0.79
C GLU A 178 -12.36 24.90 0.25
N THR A 179 -11.83 23.82 0.80
CA THR A 179 -12.53 22.95 1.77
C THR A 179 -11.99 23.10 3.19
N GLY A 180 -11.03 24.01 3.42
CA GLY A 180 -10.32 24.13 4.70
C GLY A 180 -9.20 23.11 4.91
N LEU A 181 -9.10 22.07 4.10
CA LEU A 181 -7.98 21.13 4.12
C LEU A 181 -6.76 21.75 3.42
N CYS A 182 -5.60 21.74 4.07
CA CYS A 182 -4.36 22.27 3.49
C CYS A 182 -3.94 21.52 2.23
N GLU A 183 -3.51 22.24 1.20
CA GLU A 183 -2.95 21.63 -0.02
C GLU A 183 -1.73 20.73 0.31
N SER A 184 -0.94 21.14 1.28
CA SER A 184 0.22 20.37 1.76
C SER A 184 -0.13 19.02 2.42
N ILE A 185 -1.38 18.67 2.63
CA ILE A 185 -1.76 17.31 3.08
C ILE A 185 -1.48 16.27 1.99
N ALA A 186 -1.81 16.58 0.75
CA ALA A 186 -1.62 15.70 -0.39
C ALA A 186 -1.37 16.55 -1.66
N PRO A 187 -0.13 17.10 -1.82
CA PRO A 187 0.19 18.04 -2.89
C PRO A 187 -0.02 17.44 -4.28
N GLY A 188 -0.81 18.10 -5.11
CA GLY A 188 -1.10 17.66 -6.47
C GLY A 188 -1.85 16.33 -6.60
N ASN A 189 -2.35 15.78 -5.48
CA ASN A 189 -3.12 14.54 -5.46
C ASN A 189 -4.62 14.85 -5.40
N PRO A 190 -5.46 14.34 -6.32
CA PRO A 190 -6.90 14.54 -6.27
C PRO A 190 -7.59 13.81 -5.11
N LYS A 191 -6.87 12.87 -4.45
CA LYS A 191 -7.37 12.11 -3.32
C LYS A 191 -6.66 12.48 -2.01
N VAL A 192 -7.31 12.19 -0.90
CA VAL A 192 -6.74 12.23 0.44
C VAL A 192 -7.12 10.97 1.21
N GLY A 193 -6.18 10.45 1.99
CA GLY A 193 -6.46 9.34 2.92
C GLY A 193 -7.15 9.86 4.18
N VAL A 194 -8.36 9.38 4.45
CA VAL A 194 -9.17 9.79 5.61
C VAL A 194 -9.53 8.59 6.46
N MET A 195 -9.49 8.75 7.77
CA MET A 195 -9.99 7.77 8.74
C MET A 195 -10.79 8.45 9.87
N LEU A 196 -11.59 7.67 10.56
CA LEU A 196 -12.28 8.08 11.78
C LEU A 196 -11.54 7.57 13.02
N PRO A 197 -11.72 8.20 14.19
CA PRO A 197 -11.16 7.73 15.46
C PRO A 197 -11.59 6.30 15.76
N TYR A 198 -10.63 5.43 16.04
CA TYR A 198 -10.82 4.01 16.36
C TYR A 198 -10.38 3.64 17.78
N ALA A 199 -9.75 4.58 18.49
CA ALA A 199 -9.36 4.43 19.88
C ALA A 199 -9.96 5.55 20.73
N PRO A 200 -10.34 5.28 22.01
CA PRO A 200 -10.91 6.28 22.91
C PRO A 200 -10.02 7.52 23.04
N VAL A 201 -8.71 7.36 23.20
CA VAL A 201 -7.77 8.49 23.29
C VAL A 201 -7.86 9.43 22.08
N GLN A 202 -8.10 8.92 20.89
CA GLN A 202 -8.27 9.73 19.68
C GLN A 202 -9.58 10.52 19.69
N LEU A 203 -10.68 9.93 20.20
CA LEU A 203 -11.95 10.64 20.41
C LEU A 203 -11.78 11.80 21.39
N LEU A 204 -10.98 11.59 22.47
CA LEU A 204 -10.70 12.62 23.48
C LEU A 204 -9.83 13.76 22.95
N LEU A 205 -9.10 13.57 21.84
CA LEU A 205 -8.40 14.68 21.17
C LEU A 205 -9.38 15.69 20.57
N PHE A 206 -10.51 15.21 20.02
CA PHE A 206 -11.52 16.08 19.40
C PHE A 206 -12.48 16.65 20.44
N HIS A 207 -12.92 15.84 21.40
CA HIS A 207 -13.94 16.20 22.38
C HIS A 207 -13.41 15.97 23.79
N TYR A 208 -13.31 17.05 24.57
CA TYR A 208 -12.89 17.02 25.96
C TYR A 208 -13.49 18.21 26.74
N ASP A 209 -13.60 18.09 28.07
CA ASP A 209 -14.23 19.10 28.93
C ASP A 209 -13.24 20.18 29.44
N ASP A 210 -12.23 20.53 28.68
CA ASP A 210 -11.19 21.51 29.02
C ASP A 210 -11.40 22.90 28.42
N GLY A 211 -12.49 23.09 27.66
CA GLY A 211 -12.82 24.35 27.00
C GLY A 211 -11.97 24.66 25.76
N ILE A 212 -11.04 23.78 25.35
CA ILE A 212 -10.21 24.00 24.18
C ILE A 212 -10.99 23.58 22.93
N ARG A 213 -11.10 24.50 21.95
CA ARG A 213 -11.69 24.20 20.65
C ARG A 213 -10.64 23.56 19.74
N MET A 214 -10.90 22.35 19.30
CA MET A 214 -10.03 21.61 18.38
C MET A 214 -10.49 21.75 16.94
N PRO A 215 -9.56 21.69 15.96
CA PRO A 215 -9.93 21.52 14.55
C PRO A 215 -10.63 20.18 14.33
N GLY A 216 -11.58 20.13 13.37
CA GLY A 216 -12.30 18.90 13.04
C GLY A 216 -11.49 17.88 12.23
N LEU A 217 -10.31 18.28 11.77
CA LEU A 217 -9.42 17.47 10.94
C LEU A 217 -7.99 17.53 11.51
N LEU A 218 -7.41 16.37 11.81
CA LEU A 218 -6.06 16.25 12.31
C LEU A 218 -5.21 15.38 11.35
N VAL A 219 -3.99 15.78 11.07
CA VAL A 219 -3.01 14.84 10.49
C VAL A 219 -2.84 13.69 11.47
N MET A 220 -2.86 12.46 10.95
CA MET A 220 -2.58 11.28 11.75
C MET A 220 -1.71 10.34 10.90
N THR A 221 -0.40 10.47 11.03
CA THR A 221 0.58 9.67 10.27
C THR A 221 1.40 8.81 11.21
N SER A 222 1.93 7.68 10.72
CA SER A 222 2.74 6.76 11.54
C SER A 222 3.87 7.48 12.28
N GLY A 223 4.04 7.17 13.56
CA GLY A 223 5.10 7.67 14.42
C GLY A 223 6.38 6.86 14.20
N ASN A 224 7.17 7.26 13.21
CA ASN A 224 8.44 6.66 12.85
C ASN A 224 9.29 7.64 12.05
N THR A 225 10.58 7.42 12.01
CA THR A 225 11.46 7.98 10.95
C THR A 225 11.19 7.23 9.63
N SER A 226 11.54 7.86 8.50
CA SER A 226 11.25 7.28 7.17
C SER A 226 11.96 5.92 7.00
N GLY A 227 11.22 4.87 6.66
CA GLY A 227 11.73 3.51 6.47
C GLY A 227 11.73 2.63 7.74
N ALA A 228 11.69 3.23 8.93
CA ALA A 228 11.62 2.49 10.19
C ALA A 228 10.21 1.93 10.46
N PRO A 229 10.06 0.89 11.29
CA PRO A 229 8.76 0.44 11.76
C PRO A 229 8.12 1.50 12.67
N ILE A 230 6.79 1.44 12.82
CA ILE A 230 6.07 2.31 13.76
C ILE A 230 6.58 2.09 15.20
N CYS A 231 6.90 3.17 15.93
CA CYS A 231 7.29 3.09 17.34
C CYS A 231 6.14 2.52 18.19
N ARG A 232 6.43 1.63 19.13
CA ARG A 232 5.41 0.99 19.99
C ARG A 232 5.58 1.25 21.49
N ASP A 233 6.79 1.58 21.93
CA ASP A 233 7.10 1.86 23.33
C ASP A 233 7.77 3.23 23.50
N ASP A 234 7.94 3.63 24.76
CA ASP A 234 8.41 4.98 25.09
C ASP A 234 9.90 5.18 24.78
N GLU A 235 10.69 4.12 24.83
CA GLU A 235 12.13 4.17 24.54
C GLU A 235 12.32 4.44 23.04
N GLU A 236 11.64 3.65 22.18
CA GLU A 236 11.62 3.88 20.74
C GLU A 236 11.10 5.29 20.40
N ALA A 237 10.01 5.72 21.05
CA ALA A 237 9.42 7.04 20.81
C ALA A 237 10.33 8.19 21.25
N ALA A 238 11.03 8.06 22.38
CA ALA A 238 11.95 9.06 22.86
C ALA A 238 13.17 9.20 21.93
N GLU A 239 13.69 8.09 21.42
CA GLU A 239 14.82 8.08 20.50
C GLU A 239 14.44 8.63 19.12
N GLU A 240 13.32 8.17 18.55
CA GLU A 240 12.97 8.43 17.15
C GLU A 240 12.05 9.62 16.94
N LEU A 241 11.18 9.97 17.89
CA LEU A 241 10.14 10.97 17.69
C LEU A 241 10.40 12.30 18.40
N SER A 242 11.30 12.36 19.38
CA SER A 242 11.55 13.57 20.16
C SER A 242 11.96 14.78 19.32
N HIS A 243 12.63 14.56 18.19
CA HIS A 243 13.01 15.62 17.25
C HIS A 243 11.93 15.92 16.20
N LEU A 244 10.87 15.11 16.12
CA LEU A 244 9.76 15.24 15.16
C LEU A 244 8.55 15.96 15.76
N CYS A 245 8.38 15.94 17.08
CA CYS A 245 7.22 16.48 17.78
C CYS A 245 7.60 17.42 18.92
N ASP A 246 6.61 18.14 19.45
CA ASP A 246 6.77 19.10 20.55
C ASP A 246 6.43 18.46 21.91
N CYS A 247 5.69 17.36 21.92
CA CYS A 247 5.49 16.48 23.08
C CYS A 247 5.04 15.08 22.66
N ILE A 248 5.18 14.12 23.58
CA ILE A 248 4.80 12.72 23.38
C ILE A 248 3.74 12.34 24.42
N LEU A 249 2.49 12.12 23.98
CA LEU A 249 1.43 11.54 24.78
C LEU A 249 1.53 10.01 24.71
N SER A 250 1.96 9.40 25.80
CA SER A 250 2.08 7.96 25.94
C SER A 250 1.05 7.38 26.91
N HIS A 251 1.10 6.06 27.07
CA HIS A 251 0.36 5.33 28.09
C HIS A 251 1.14 4.06 28.49
N ASN A 252 0.86 3.56 29.72
CA ASN A 252 1.56 2.42 30.30
C ASN A 252 1.04 1.04 29.87
N ARG A 253 -0.03 0.95 29.05
CA ARG A 253 -0.43 -0.32 28.43
C ARG A 253 0.55 -0.73 27.34
N LYS A 254 1.19 -1.90 27.49
CA LYS A 254 2.18 -2.40 26.54
C LYS A 254 1.53 -2.86 25.24
N ILE A 255 2.13 -2.48 24.12
CA ILE A 255 1.81 -2.97 22.78
C ILE A 255 2.72 -4.17 22.50
N ARG A 256 2.14 -5.33 22.23
CA ARG A 256 2.86 -6.59 21.97
C ARG A 256 3.22 -6.75 20.50
N ILE A 257 2.29 -6.46 19.62
CA ILE A 257 2.46 -6.55 18.17
C ILE A 257 2.16 -5.16 17.58
N ARG A 258 3.09 -4.65 16.76
CA ARG A 258 2.87 -3.43 15.99
C ARG A 258 1.74 -3.64 14.98
N ALA A 259 0.92 -2.64 14.79
CA ALA A 259 -0.12 -2.66 13.79
C ALA A 259 -0.32 -1.26 13.20
N ASP A 260 0.25 -1.06 12.01
CA ASP A 260 -0.01 0.13 11.19
C ASP A 260 -1.48 0.20 10.77
N ASP A 261 -1.92 1.38 10.33
CA ASP A 261 -3.25 1.53 9.77
C ASP A 261 -3.35 0.87 8.39
N SER A 262 -4.44 0.14 8.15
CA SER A 262 -4.80 -0.33 6.83
C SER A 262 -5.11 0.84 5.91
N VAL A 263 -4.75 0.72 4.64
CA VAL A 263 -5.04 1.70 3.59
C VAL A 263 -5.84 1.03 2.50
N MET A 264 -6.95 1.65 2.10
CA MET A 264 -7.90 1.09 1.16
C MET A 264 -8.34 2.15 0.16
N ASP A 265 -8.56 1.76 -1.07
CA ASP A 265 -9.28 2.50 -2.09
C ASP A 265 -10.55 1.72 -2.47
N PHE A 266 -11.30 2.20 -3.44
CA PHE A 266 -12.46 1.51 -4.01
C PHE A 266 -12.30 1.37 -5.53
N TYR A 267 -12.73 0.22 -6.02
CA TYR A 267 -12.79 -0.07 -7.44
C TYR A 267 -14.16 -0.63 -7.80
N LYS A 268 -14.88 0.05 -8.70
CA LYS A 268 -16.25 -0.33 -9.12
C LYS A 268 -17.22 -0.57 -7.93
N GLY A 269 -17.11 0.25 -6.88
CA GLY A 269 -17.95 0.16 -5.69
C GLY A 269 -17.49 -0.88 -4.65
N GLU A 270 -16.44 -1.65 -4.93
CA GLU A 270 -15.89 -2.66 -4.03
C GLU A 270 -14.58 -2.20 -3.38
N PRO A 271 -14.27 -2.68 -2.16
CA PRO A 271 -13.00 -2.42 -1.51
C PRO A 271 -11.80 -2.89 -2.34
N TYR A 272 -10.73 -2.09 -2.34
CA TYR A 272 -9.47 -2.40 -2.99
C TYR A 272 -8.30 -2.07 -2.05
N MET A 273 -7.71 -3.08 -1.44
CA MET A 273 -6.71 -2.94 -0.40
C MET A 273 -5.37 -2.47 -0.96
N ILE A 274 -4.78 -1.44 -0.34
CA ILE A 274 -3.44 -0.93 -0.67
C ILE A 274 -2.40 -1.39 0.37
N ARG A 275 -2.81 -1.42 1.64
CA ARG A 275 -2.06 -1.94 2.78
C ARG A 275 -3.01 -2.67 3.72
N ARG A 276 -2.69 -3.92 4.05
CA ARG A 276 -3.49 -4.73 4.98
C ARG A 276 -2.78 -4.81 6.33
N SER A 277 -3.40 -4.28 7.37
CA SER A 277 -2.86 -4.28 8.73
C SER A 277 -3.99 -4.19 9.77
N ARG A 278 -4.00 -3.19 10.65
CA ARG A 278 -5.00 -3.02 11.70
C ARG A 278 -6.43 -3.13 11.18
N GLY A 279 -7.25 -3.91 11.89
CA GLY A 279 -8.67 -4.15 11.55
C GLY A 279 -8.89 -5.31 10.58
N TYR A 280 -7.87 -5.76 9.87
CA TYR A 280 -7.94 -6.85 8.89
C TYR A 280 -6.97 -8.00 9.20
N ALA A 281 -5.73 -7.71 9.60
CA ALA A 281 -4.77 -8.73 10.01
C ALA A 281 -4.97 -9.10 11.49
N PRO A 282 -4.77 -10.37 11.88
CA PRO A 282 -4.41 -11.53 11.09
C PRO A 282 -5.61 -12.40 10.69
N LEU A 283 -6.74 -11.82 10.32
CA LEU A 283 -7.91 -12.61 9.91
C LEU A 283 -7.53 -13.51 8.73
N PRO A 284 -7.90 -14.81 8.76
CA PRO A 284 -7.47 -15.76 7.75
C PRO A 284 -8.24 -15.59 6.43
N PHE A 285 -7.55 -15.94 5.34
CA PHE A 285 -8.17 -16.35 4.08
C PHE A 285 -8.30 -17.86 4.07
N MET A 286 -9.42 -18.35 3.53
CA MET A 286 -9.69 -19.77 3.42
C MET A 286 -9.79 -20.14 1.95
N VAL A 287 -9.11 -21.21 1.56
CA VAL A 287 -9.29 -21.80 0.23
C VAL A 287 -10.12 -23.09 0.35
N SER A 288 -10.89 -23.42 -0.68
CA SER A 288 -11.74 -24.62 -0.70
C SER A 288 -10.93 -25.91 -0.81
N THR A 289 -9.69 -25.85 -1.31
CA THR A 289 -8.80 -27.00 -1.43
C THR A 289 -8.49 -27.58 -0.04
N PRO A 290 -8.76 -28.87 0.21
CA PRO A 290 -8.64 -29.49 1.54
C PRO A 290 -7.19 -29.87 1.86
N TRP A 291 -6.29 -28.88 1.88
CA TRP A 291 -4.87 -29.08 2.24
C TRP A 291 -4.68 -29.41 3.71
N LYS A 292 -3.56 -30.06 4.00
CA LYS A 292 -3.09 -30.39 5.35
C LYS A 292 -1.63 -30.00 5.51
N GLY A 293 -1.29 -29.30 6.57
CA GLY A 293 0.08 -28.92 6.90
C GLY A 293 0.20 -27.54 7.49
N GLN A 294 1.45 -27.16 7.75
CA GLN A 294 1.77 -25.86 8.32
C GLN A 294 2.98 -25.27 7.58
N VAL A 295 2.84 -24.05 7.11
CA VAL A 295 3.88 -23.36 6.36
C VAL A 295 4.02 -21.92 6.81
N ILE A 296 5.21 -21.34 6.62
CA ILE A 296 5.42 -19.91 6.78
C ILE A 296 6.00 -19.33 5.48
N ALA A 297 5.59 -18.13 5.13
CA ALA A 297 6.10 -17.38 3.99
C ALA A 297 6.65 -16.04 4.45
N ALA A 298 7.88 -15.71 4.08
CA ALA A 298 8.61 -14.54 4.58
C ALA A 298 8.25 -13.22 3.88
N GLY A 299 7.52 -13.26 2.76
CA GLY A 299 7.12 -12.07 1.99
C GLY A 299 8.21 -11.47 1.12
N GLY A 300 7.99 -10.24 0.67
CA GLY A 300 8.92 -9.46 -0.15
C GLY A 300 9.90 -8.63 0.68
N GLU A 301 10.71 -7.80 -0.01
CA GLU A 301 11.66 -6.87 0.62
C GLU A 301 11.00 -5.55 1.01
N LEU A 302 10.17 -5.00 0.11
CA LEU A 302 9.42 -3.76 0.33
C LEU A 302 7.99 -4.07 0.76
N LYS A 303 7.37 -3.18 1.53
CA LYS A 303 6.00 -3.35 2.05
C LYS A 303 5.78 -4.72 2.70
N ASN A 304 6.80 -5.25 3.35
CA ASN A 304 6.81 -6.62 3.85
C ASN A 304 5.60 -6.92 4.72
N THR A 305 5.06 -8.09 4.47
CA THR A 305 4.19 -8.90 5.31
C THR A 305 4.71 -10.33 5.24
N PHE A 306 4.40 -11.15 6.23
CA PHE A 306 4.58 -12.59 6.14
C PHE A 306 3.22 -13.30 6.23
N CYS A 307 3.17 -14.58 5.94
CA CYS A 307 1.93 -15.34 6.01
C CYS A 307 2.16 -16.71 6.64
N ILE A 308 1.30 -17.09 7.58
CA ILE A 308 1.28 -18.44 8.15
C ILE A 308 0.12 -19.21 7.52
N GLY A 309 0.38 -20.36 6.93
CA GLY A 309 -0.62 -21.28 6.42
C GLY A 309 -0.81 -22.46 7.37
N VAL A 310 -2.06 -22.76 7.72
CA VAL A 310 -2.46 -23.90 8.53
C VAL A 310 -3.59 -24.63 7.83
N ASP A 311 -3.33 -25.79 7.30
CA ASP A 311 -4.27 -26.52 6.47
C ASP A 311 -4.74 -25.65 5.27
N ASN A 312 -6.03 -25.39 5.17
CA ASN A 312 -6.61 -24.53 4.13
C ASN A 312 -6.84 -23.08 4.58
N ARG A 313 -6.26 -22.67 5.71
CA ARG A 313 -6.37 -21.31 6.27
C ARG A 313 -5.02 -20.62 6.21
N PHE A 314 -5.01 -19.40 5.66
CA PHE A 314 -3.83 -18.56 5.50
C PHE A 314 -4.00 -17.28 6.30
N TYR A 315 -3.04 -16.97 7.17
CA TYR A 315 -3.04 -15.84 8.09
C TYR A 315 -1.97 -14.81 7.67
N PRO A 316 -2.30 -13.87 6.76
CA PRO A 316 -1.38 -12.78 6.45
C PRO A 316 -1.18 -11.90 7.68
N SER A 317 0.07 -11.58 7.96
CA SER A 317 0.47 -10.74 9.10
C SER A 317 -0.03 -9.30 8.98
N PRO A 318 -0.01 -8.51 10.06
CA PRO A 318 0.03 -7.06 9.94
C PRO A 318 1.20 -6.62 9.07
N TYR A 319 1.07 -5.44 8.45
CA TYR A 319 2.14 -4.80 7.71
C TYR A 319 3.38 -4.61 8.61
N VAL A 320 4.54 -5.03 8.12
CA VAL A 320 5.83 -4.93 8.83
C VAL A 320 6.61 -3.70 8.33
N GLY A 321 6.76 -3.55 7.03
CA GLY A 321 7.42 -2.40 6.40
C GLY A 321 8.55 -2.78 5.44
N ASP A 322 9.41 -1.82 5.13
CA ASP A 322 10.53 -2.01 4.21
C ASP A 322 11.74 -2.59 4.96
N LEU A 323 12.23 -3.75 4.52
CA LEU A 323 13.30 -4.48 5.20
C LEU A 323 14.70 -3.93 4.94
N GLU A 324 14.84 -2.86 4.16
CA GLU A 324 16.10 -2.11 4.02
C GLU A 324 16.58 -1.55 5.39
N ASP A 325 15.65 -1.32 6.33
CA ASP A 325 15.95 -0.90 7.70
C ASP A 325 16.07 -2.12 8.63
N LEU A 326 17.21 -2.25 9.32
CA LEU A 326 17.46 -3.36 10.24
C LEU A 326 16.46 -3.42 11.42
N ARG A 327 15.87 -2.28 11.81
CA ARG A 327 14.80 -2.25 12.83
C ARG A 327 13.54 -2.95 12.32
N THR A 328 13.24 -2.82 11.03
CA THR A 328 12.13 -3.52 10.38
C THR A 328 12.41 -5.03 10.28
N VAL A 329 13.64 -5.42 9.98
CA VAL A 329 14.06 -6.84 10.01
C VAL A 329 13.88 -7.43 11.42
N LYS A 330 14.28 -6.70 12.46
CA LYS A 330 14.04 -7.11 13.86
C LYS A 330 12.56 -7.24 14.16
N ALA A 331 11.75 -6.27 13.72
CA ALA A 331 10.29 -6.29 13.90
C ALA A 331 9.64 -7.48 13.18
N LEU A 332 10.13 -7.86 11.98
CA LEU A 332 9.69 -9.05 11.25
C LEU A 332 9.94 -10.32 12.10
N LYS A 333 11.17 -10.55 12.57
CA LYS A 333 11.53 -11.73 13.40
C LYS A 333 10.69 -11.81 14.68
N GLU A 334 10.54 -10.68 15.38
CA GLU A 334 9.70 -10.61 16.59
C GLU A 334 8.23 -10.96 16.29
N THR A 335 7.69 -10.44 15.19
CA THR A 335 6.27 -10.64 14.85
C THR A 335 6.01 -12.07 14.39
N ILE A 336 6.95 -12.68 13.64
CA ILE A 336 6.90 -14.11 13.28
C ILE A 336 6.77 -14.96 14.55
N GLY A 337 7.73 -14.88 15.47
CA GLY A 337 7.72 -15.70 16.69
C GLY A 337 6.47 -15.48 17.56
N ARG A 338 5.93 -14.27 17.58
CA ARG A 338 4.65 -13.99 18.28
C ARG A 338 3.45 -14.65 17.60
N LEU A 339 3.33 -14.56 16.28
CA LEU A 339 2.21 -15.17 15.57
C LEU A 339 2.30 -16.70 15.55
N GLU A 340 3.51 -17.28 15.47
CA GLU A 340 3.71 -18.73 15.64
C GLU A 340 3.21 -19.18 17.02
N THR A 341 3.55 -18.46 18.09
CA THR A 341 3.06 -18.73 19.44
C THR A 341 1.54 -18.57 19.55
N LEU A 342 0.98 -17.50 18.97
CA LEU A 342 -0.47 -17.23 19.02
C LEU A 342 -1.30 -18.25 18.24
N LEU A 343 -0.81 -18.71 17.11
CA LEU A 343 -1.51 -19.69 16.27
C LEU A 343 -1.16 -21.14 16.64
N GLU A 344 -0.26 -21.33 17.60
CA GLU A 344 0.23 -22.64 18.06
C GLU A 344 0.75 -23.51 16.92
N VAL A 345 1.55 -22.91 16.01
CA VAL A 345 2.02 -23.53 14.78
C VAL A 345 3.49 -23.92 14.84
N GLN A 346 3.82 -25.00 14.12
CA GLN A 346 5.18 -25.47 13.89
C GLN A 346 5.34 -25.70 12.38
N PRO A 347 5.75 -24.67 11.62
CA PRO A 347 5.84 -24.78 10.17
C PRO A 347 6.82 -25.88 9.72
N GLU A 348 6.44 -26.61 8.67
CA GLU A 348 7.24 -27.69 8.08
C GLU A 348 8.28 -27.15 7.10
N VAL A 349 7.95 -26.01 6.44
CA VAL A 349 8.79 -25.33 5.48
C VAL A 349 8.62 -23.81 5.58
N VAL A 350 9.66 -23.08 5.17
CA VAL A 350 9.58 -21.65 4.96
C VAL A 350 9.69 -21.32 3.47
N VAL A 351 8.84 -20.41 3.00
CA VAL A 351 8.86 -19.93 1.61
C VAL A 351 9.35 -18.49 1.57
N CYS A 352 10.27 -18.19 0.66
CA CYS A 352 10.77 -16.84 0.43
C CYS A 352 10.84 -16.51 -1.07
N ASP A 353 11.16 -15.26 -1.37
CA ASP A 353 11.40 -14.80 -2.74
C ASP A 353 12.60 -15.54 -3.38
N LEU A 354 12.61 -15.58 -4.72
CA LEU A 354 13.72 -16.13 -5.48
C LEU A 354 15.00 -15.27 -5.37
N HIS A 355 14.85 -14.00 -5.01
CA HIS A 355 15.98 -13.07 -4.91
C HIS A 355 16.94 -13.46 -3.77
N PRO A 356 18.24 -13.74 -4.07
CA PRO A 356 19.13 -14.37 -3.09
C PRO A 356 19.63 -13.43 -1.98
N LYS A 357 19.42 -12.11 -2.13
CA LYS A 357 19.99 -11.10 -1.21
C LYS A 357 18.93 -10.26 -0.50
N TYR A 358 17.67 -10.59 -0.62
CA TYR A 358 16.65 -9.92 0.17
C TYR A 358 16.80 -10.23 1.65
N ASN A 359 16.57 -9.24 2.51
CA ASN A 359 16.57 -9.46 3.95
C ASN A 359 15.45 -10.43 4.38
N SER A 360 14.33 -10.47 3.67
CA SER A 360 13.28 -11.49 3.85
C SER A 360 13.81 -12.91 3.58
N THR A 361 14.66 -13.09 2.56
CA THR A 361 15.32 -14.38 2.28
C THR A 361 16.29 -14.76 3.40
N VAL A 362 17.08 -13.81 3.89
CA VAL A 362 18.00 -14.05 5.02
C VAL A 362 17.22 -14.46 6.26
N VAL A 363 16.11 -13.76 6.59
CA VAL A 363 15.25 -14.13 7.72
C VAL A 363 14.68 -15.54 7.55
N ALA A 364 14.23 -15.91 6.35
CA ALA A 364 13.73 -17.26 6.06
C ALA A 364 14.81 -18.34 6.32
N GLU A 365 16.05 -18.09 5.89
CA GLU A 365 17.17 -19.02 6.13
C GLU A 365 17.52 -19.18 7.62
N GLU A 366 17.38 -18.10 8.39
CA GLU A 366 17.64 -18.11 9.85
C GLU A 366 16.57 -18.86 10.67
N LEU A 367 15.37 -19.13 10.12
CA LEU A 367 14.33 -19.90 10.80
C LEU A 367 14.72 -21.39 10.99
N GLY A 368 15.75 -21.87 10.29
CA GLY A 368 16.24 -23.25 10.41
C GLY A 368 15.30 -24.33 9.84
N LEU A 369 14.35 -23.92 9.01
CA LEU A 369 13.40 -24.79 8.29
C LEU A 369 13.91 -25.07 6.86
N PRO A 370 13.42 -26.13 6.19
CA PRO A 370 13.61 -26.29 4.75
C PRO A 370 13.11 -25.08 3.99
N VAL A 371 13.98 -24.44 3.19
CA VAL A 371 13.69 -23.19 2.48
C VAL A 371 13.24 -23.49 1.06
N LEU A 372 12.06 -23.01 0.70
CA LEU A 372 11.53 -23.02 -0.66
C LEU A 372 11.62 -21.62 -1.26
N ARG A 373 12.15 -21.50 -2.48
CA ARG A 373 12.21 -20.23 -3.20
C ARG A 373 11.17 -20.21 -4.30
N VAL A 374 10.40 -19.12 -4.38
CA VAL A 374 9.36 -18.94 -5.38
C VAL A 374 9.62 -17.66 -6.19
N GLN A 375 9.35 -17.71 -7.50
CA GLN A 375 9.50 -16.56 -8.36
C GLN A 375 8.47 -15.49 -8.00
N HIS A 376 8.91 -14.24 -7.91
CA HIS A 376 8.16 -13.07 -7.42
C HIS A 376 6.79 -12.90 -8.10
N HIS A 377 6.77 -12.81 -9.43
CA HIS A 377 5.55 -12.56 -10.22
C HIS A 377 4.59 -13.75 -10.19
N TYR A 378 5.11 -14.95 -10.09
CA TYR A 378 4.30 -16.14 -9.88
C TYR A 378 3.64 -16.12 -8.50
N ALA A 379 4.34 -15.66 -7.45
CA ALA A 379 3.73 -15.49 -6.13
C ALA A 379 2.63 -14.40 -6.12
N HIS A 380 2.79 -13.32 -6.90
CA HIS A 380 1.72 -12.34 -7.11
C HIS A 380 0.45 -12.98 -7.70
N ILE A 381 0.61 -13.81 -8.73
CA ILE A 381 -0.53 -14.51 -9.36
C ILE A 381 -1.17 -15.50 -8.40
N LEU A 382 -0.38 -16.31 -7.68
CA LEU A 382 -0.90 -17.23 -6.66
C LEU A 382 -1.65 -16.50 -5.55
N SER A 383 -1.21 -15.30 -5.17
CA SER A 383 -1.91 -14.47 -4.18
C SER A 383 -3.31 -14.06 -4.66
N CYS A 384 -3.42 -13.63 -5.92
CA CYS A 384 -4.69 -13.29 -6.54
C CYS A 384 -5.61 -14.51 -6.67
N MET A 385 -5.06 -15.65 -7.09
CA MET A 385 -5.80 -16.91 -7.18
C MET A 385 -6.33 -17.35 -5.80
N ALA A 386 -5.52 -17.28 -4.77
CA ALA A 386 -5.90 -17.67 -3.41
C ALA A 386 -7.01 -16.79 -2.83
N GLU A 387 -6.91 -15.47 -3.03
CA GLU A 387 -7.95 -14.55 -2.58
C GLU A 387 -9.31 -14.82 -3.25
N ASN A 388 -9.29 -15.24 -4.51
CA ASN A 388 -10.48 -15.57 -5.30
C ASN A 388 -10.86 -17.06 -5.24
N ASP A 389 -10.24 -17.84 -4.34
CA ASP A 389 -10.44 -19.29 -4.20
C ASP A 389 -10.38 -20.05 -5.54
N CYS A 390 -9.44 -19.67 -6.41
CA CYS A 390 -9.26 -20.25 -7.74
C CYS A 390 -8.14 -21.30 -7.72
N GLY A 391 -8.50 -22.57 -7.87
CA GLY A 391 -7.56 -23.70 -8.01
C GLY A 391 -7.23 -24.06 -9.47
N GLU A 392 -7.90 -23.43 -10.44
CA GLU A 392 -7.71 -23.69 -11.86
C GLU A 392 -6.52 -22.93 -12.44
N LYS A 393 -6.07 -23.36 -13.63
CA LYS A 393 -5.01 -22.65 -14.34
C LYS A 393 -5.49 -21.31 -14.88
N VAL A 394 -4.68 -20.26 -14.72
CA VAL A 394 -5.01 -18.89 -15.13
C VAL A 394 -3.94 -18.32 -16.07
N ILE A 395 -4.34 -17.34 -16.87
CA ILE A 395 -3.41 -16.38 -17.48
C ILE A 395 -3.11 -15.33 -16.40
N GLY A 396 -1.88 -15.26 -15.95
CA GLY A 396 -1.45 -14.27 -14.97
C GLY A 396 -0.88 -13.04 -15.67
N VAL A 397 -1.48 -11.88 -15.49
CA VAL A 397 -0.89 -10.57 -15.85
C VAL A 397 -0.27 -10.01 -14.58
N SER A 398 1.05 -10.15 -14.45
CA SER A 398 1.79 -9.70 -13.27
C SER A 398 2.62 -8.47 -13.60
N PHE A 399 2.08 -7.28 -13.31
CA PHE A 399 2.71 -6.00 -13.61
C PHE A 399 3.15 -5.30 -12.34
N ASP A 400 4.48 -5.17 -12.19
CA ASP A 400 5.10 -4.70 -10.96
C ASP A 400 6.35 -3.84 -11.20
N GLY A 401 6.94 -3.36 -10.11
CA GLY A 401 8.14 -2.54 -10.12
C GLY A 401 9.42 -3.31 -10.33
N THR A 402 9.60 -4.42 -9.63
CA THR A 402 10.85 -5.20 -9.69
C THR A 402 10.67 -6.58 -9.08
N GLY A 403 11.03 -7.62 -9.81
CA GLY A 403 11.15 -8.98 -9.29
C GLY A 403 12.33 -9.70 -9.93
N TYR A 404 12.90 -10.65 -9.21
CA TYR A 404 14.04 -11.43 -9.71
C TYR A 404 13.56 -12.50 -10.70
N GLY A 405 14.03 -12.39 -11.95
CA GLY A 405 13.71 -13.33 -13.01
C GLY A 405 14.48 -14.65 -12.88
N THR A 406 13.88 -15.73 -13.37
CA THR A 406 14.54 -17.06 -13.41
C THR A 406 15.76 -17.08 -14.37
N ASP A 407 15.85 -16.09 -15.24
CA ASP A 407 16.93 -15.86 -16.18
C ASP A 407 18.00 -14.86 -15.68
N GLY A 408 17.88 -14.41 -14.43
CA GLY A 408 18.77 -13.43 -13.82
C GLY A 408 18.55 -11.99 -14.27
N THR A 409 17.47 -11.71 -15.03
CA THR A 409 17.06 -10.37 -15.42
C THR A 409 16.05 -9.78 -14.42
N ILE A 410 15.72 -8.49 -14.55
CA ILE A 410 14.63 -7.87 -13.79
C ILE A 410 13.33 -8.10 -14.54
N TRP A 411 12.37 -8.76 -13.89
CA TRP A 411 11.01 -8.91 -14.39
C TRP A 411 10.09 -7.86 -13.77
N GLY A 412 8.95 -7.60 -14.43
CA GLY A 412 7.93 -6.68 -13.87
C GLY A 412 6.77 -6.38 -14.82
N GLY A 413 6.74 -6.94 -16.02
CA GLY A 413 5.62 -6.80 -16.97
C GLY A 413 5.36 -8.12 -17.66
N GLU A 414 4.89 -9.12 -16.90
CA GLU A 414 4.92 -10.52 -17.30
C GLU A 414 3.51 -11.07 -17.60
N ILE A 415 3.44 -11.92 -18.62
CA ILE A 415 2.27 -12.75 -18.92
C ILE A 415 2.66 -14.21 -18.66
N LEU A 416 1.95 -14.83 -17.73
CA LEU A 416 2.23 -16.18 -17.24
C LEU A 416 1.04 -17.09 -17.48
N ALA A 417 1.26 -18.36 -17.79
CA ALA A 417 0.26 -19.41 -17.56
C ALA A 417 0.61 -20.08 -16.24
N ALA A 418 -0.26 -19.99 -15.24
CA ALA A 418 0.06 -20.37 -13.86
C ALA A 418 -1.07 -21.17 -13.20
N ASP A 419 -0.68 -22.08 -12.31
CA ASP A 419 -1.55 -22.81 -11.38
C ASP A 419 -0.79 -23.08 -10.06
N GLY A 420 -1.36 -23.82 -9.12
CA GLY A 420 -0.70 -24.17 -7.86
C GLY A 420 0.52 -25.11 -7.98
N GLN A 421 0.85 -25.59 -9.17
CA GLN A 421 1.96 -26.51 -9.42
C GLN A 421 3.15 -25.83 -10.05
N GLY A 422 2.95 -24.73 -10.77
CA GLY A 422 4.02 -24.01 -11.44
C GLY A 422 3.50 -22.96 -12.43
N PHE A 423 4.43 -22.42 -13.21
CA PHE A 423 4.10 -21.43 -14.22
C PHE A 423 4.95 -21.59 -15.48
N THR A 424 4.44 -21.06 -16.58
CA THR A 424 5.17 -20.88 -17.83
C THR A 424 5.12 -19.41 -18.20
N ARG A 425 6.25 -18.79 -18.49
CA ARG A 425 6.33 -17.42 -19.01
C ARG A 425 5.93 -17.42 -20.48
N LEU A 426 4.78 -16.84 -20.79
CA LEU A 426 4.24 -16.76 -22.15
C LEU A 426 4.72 -15.52 -22.90
N GLY A 427 4.89 -14.42 -22.18
CA GLY A 427 5.33 -13.16 -22.77
C GLY A 427 5.69 -12.11 -21.72
N SER A 428 6.16 -10.96 -22.22
CA SER A 428 6.46 -9.79 -21.39
C SER A 428 6.36 -8.50 -22.20
N ILE A 429 6.42 -7.35 -21.52
CA ILE A 429 6.72 -6.09 -22.21
C ILE A 429 8.08 -6.17 -22.88
N GLU A 430 8.31 -5.29 -23.87
CA GLU A 430 9.59 -5.24 -24.56
C GLU A 430 10.74 -4.98 -23.57
N PRO A 431 11.78 -5.83 -23.56
CA PRO A 431 12.92 -5.65 -22.68
C PRO A 431 13.68 -4.36 -22.98
N PHE A 432 14.11 -3.67 -21.93
CA PHE A 432 14.98 -2.50 -22.06
C PHE A 432 16.17 -2.60 -21.10
N VAL A 433 17.19 -1.76 -21.29
CA VAL A 433 18.37 -1.76 -20.44
C VAL A 433 18.16 -0.77 -19.29
N GLN A 434 18.09 -1.27 -18.07
CA GLN A 434 18.04 -0.46 -16.84
C GLN A 434 19.46 -0.19 -16.35
N VAL A 435 19.82 1.09 -16.18
CA VAL A 435 21.18 1.53 -15.83
C VAL A 435 21.18 2.29 -14.51
N GLY A 436 22.11 1.95 -13.61
CA GLY A 436 22.33 2.67 -12.37
C GLY A 436 21.83 1.95 -11.11
N GLY A 437 21.39 0.69 -11.19
CA GLY A 437 20.89 -0.05 -10.02
C GLY A 437 19.70 0.64 -9.37
N ASP A 438 19.63 0.64 -8.03
CA ASP A 438 18.48 1.14 -7.24
C ASP A 438 18.16 2.62 -7.47
N ILE A 439 19.15 3.45 -7.84
CA ILE A 439 18.89 4.87 -8.12
C ILE A 439 17.98 5.05 -9.35
N SER A 440 17.98 4.10 -10.29
CA SER A 440 17.13 4.13 -11.47
C SER A 440 15.63 3.98 -11.13
N ALA A 441 15.30 3.42 -9.96
CA ALA A 441 13.93 3.36 -9.44
C ALA A 441 13.44 4.71 -8.88
N LYS A 442 14.37 5.61 -8.52
CA LYS A 442 14.09 6.96 -8.03
C LYS A 442 14.20 8.01 -9.13
N GLU A 443 15.10 7.80 -10.08
CA GLU A 443 15.40 8.74 -11.16
C GLU A 443 14.86 8.24 -12.51
N GLY A 444 13.55 8.37 -12.73
CA GLY A 444 12.84 7.93 -13.94
C GLY A 444 13.44 8.47 -15.25
N TRP A 445 14.12 9.62 -15.19
CA TRP A 445 14.83 10.17 -16.35
C TRP A 445 15.93 9.24 -16.90
N ARG A 446 16.53 8.37 -16.05
CA ARG A 446 17.52 7.38 -16.49
C ARG A 446 16.88 6.33 -17.39
N ILE A 447 15.69 5.88 -16.98
CA ILE A 447 14.89 4.95 -17.78
C ILE A 447 14.45 5.61 -19.08
N ALA A 448 14.01 6.87 -19.02
CA ALA A 448 13.63 7.64 -20.21
C ALA A 448 14.79 7.72 -21.24
N VAL A 449 16.02 8.01 -20.81
CA VAL A 449 17.20 8.02 -21.69
C VAL A 449 17.43 6.64 -22.32
N SER A 450 17.32 5.56 -21.55
CA SER A 450 17.48 4.19 -22.04
C SER A 450 16.43 3.83 -23.10
N LEU A 451 15.16 4.14 -22.85
CA LEU A 451 14.06 3.90 -23.79
C LEU A 451 14.23 4.71 -25.10
N ILE A 452 14.64 5.98 -24.99
CA ILE A 452 14.92 6.83 -26.15
C ILE A 452 16.12 6.28 -26.95
N TRP A 453 17.18 5.84 -26.25
CA TRP A 453 18.35 5.21 -26.89
C TRP A 453 17.94 3.94 -27.64
N GLN A 454 17.15 3.08 -27.04
CA GLN A 454 16.65 1.85 -27.69
C GLN A 454 15.84 2.18 -28.94
N SER A 455 14.96 3.17 -28.88
CA SER A 455 14.12 3.59 -30.00
C SER A 455 14.91 4.25 -31.14
N THR A 456 15.98 5.00 -30.85
CA THR A 456 16.72 5.77 -31.86
C THR A 456 17.91 4.99 -32.45
N GLY A 457 18.55 4.12 -31.69
CA GLY A 457 19.78 3.39 -32.03
C GLY A 457 20.99 4.30 -32.37
N ASN A 458 20.85 5.62 -32.13
CA ASN A 458 21.82 6.63 -32.55
C ASN A 458 22.08 7.67 -31.45
N LEU A 459 23.34 7.81 -31.03
CA LEU A 459 23.72 8.67 -29.92
C LEU A 459 23.37 10.14 -30.16
N GLU A 460 23.62 10.67 -31.36
CA GLU A 460 23.33 12.10 -31.65
C GLU A 460 21.83 12.39 -31.61
N LYS A 461 21.01 11.49 -32.20
CA LYS A 461 19.56 11.60 -32.13
C LYS A 461 19.05 11.49 -30.69
N THR A 462 19.62 10.57 -29.89
CA THR A 462 19.29 10.44 -28.46
C THR A 462 19.58 11.73 -27.71
N LEU A 463 20.78 12.30 -27.87
CA LEU A 463 21.19 13.54 -27.20
C LEU A 463 20.30 14.73 -27.60
N ASP A 464 19.98 14.85 -28.88
CA ASP A 464 19.08 15.90 -29.37
C ASP A 464 17.68 15.76 -28.76
N THR A 465 17.13 14.54 -28.72
CA THR A 465 15.83 14.25 -28.10
C THR A 465 15.84 14.52 -26.60
N VAL A 466 16.82 14.03 -25.87
CA VAL A 466 16.99 14.22 -24.41
C VAL A 466 17.05 15.70 -24.05
N ARG A 467 17.81 16.50 -24.86
CA ARG A 467 17.94 17.95 -24.68
C ARG A 467 16.61 18.66 -24.93
N LYS A 468 15.90 18.33 -26.00
CA LYS A 468 14.60 18.92 -26.34
C LYS A 468 13.53 18.62 -25.28
N LEU A 469 13.57 17.44 -24.68
CA LEU A 469 12.67 17.04 -23.59
C LEU A 469 13.12 17.56 -22.20
N GLY A 470 14.33 18.11 -22.07
CA GLY A 470 14.84 18.63 -20.81
C GLY A 470 15.08 17.56 -19.75
N LEU A 471 15.41 16.33 -20.17
CA LEU A 471 15.54 15.17 -19.25
C LEU A 471 16.81 15.25 -18.38
N CYS A 472 17.96 15.50 -19.02
CA CYS A 472 19.27 15.61 -18.37
C CYS A 472 20.27 16.31 -19.27
N THR A 473 21.51 16.51 -18.79
CA THR A 473 22.61 17.07 -19.59
C THR A 473 23.11 16.04 -20.62
N ASP A 474 23.73 16.56 -21.70
CA ASP A 474 24.36 15.72 -22.73
C ASP A 474 25.42 14.78 -22.13
N GLN A 475 26.15 15.24 -21.10
CA GLN A 475 27.17 14.44 -20.44
C GLN A 475 26.54 13.27 -19.66
N GLU A 476 25.48 13.50 -18.90
CA GLU A 476 24.74 12.46 -18.18
C GLU A 476 24.17 11.42 -19.15
N ALA A 477 23.54 11.87 -20.25
CA ALA A 477 23.01 10.99 -21.28
C ALA A 477 24.11 10.14 -21.96
N LYS A 478 25.25 10.74 -22.32
CA LYS A 478 26.41 10.01 -22.88
C LYS A 478 26.92 8.93 -21.92
N VAL A 479 27.02 9.24 -20.63
CA VAL A 479 27.44 8.29 -19.60
C VAL A 479 26.47 7.12 -19.54
N LEU A 480 25.17 7.37 -19.47
CA LEU A 480 24.14 6.33 -19.39
C LEU A 480 24.16 5.43 -20.62
N VAL A 481 24.20 6.01 -21.83
CA VAL A 481 24.27 5.24 -23.09
C VAL A 481 25.54 4.39 -23.13
N THR A 482 26.69 4.95 -22.70
CA THR A 482 27.94 4.20 -22.64
C THR A 482 27.88 3.04 -21.66
N MET A 483 27.28 3.27 -20.46
CA MET A 483 27.07 2.21 -19.46
C MET A 483 26.17 1.10 -20.01
N ALA A 484 25.07 1.47 -20.68
CA ALA A 484 24.16 0.51 -21.33
C ALA A 484 24.90 -0.35 -22.38
N GLN A 485 25.64 0.29 -23.29
CA GLN A 485 26.40 -0.38 -24.32
C GLN A 485 27.47 -1.32 -23.78
N ARG A 486 28.16 -0.90 -22.72
CA ARG A 486 29.27 -1.67 -22.11
C ARG A 486 28.80 -2.62 -21.01
N LYS A 487 27.49 -2.69 -20.72
CA LYS A 487 26.90 -3.49 -19.64
C LYS A 487 27.50 -3.17 -18.26
N ILE A 488 27.80 -1.89 -17.99
CA ILE A 488 28.36 -1.42 -16.72
C ILE A 488 27.21 -0.98 -15.82
N ASN A 489 27.02 -1.65 -14.68
CA ASN A 489 25.91 -1.41 -13.77
C ASN A 489 24.55 -1.28 -14.53
N ALA A 490 24.37 -2.22 -15.45
CA ALA A 490 23.25 -2.27 -16.38
C ALA A 490 22.69 -3.68 -16.42
N VAL A 491 21.38 -3.82 -16.38
CA VAL A 491 20.67 -5.10 -16.40
C VAL A 491 19.48 -5.01 -17.37
N THR A 492 19.17 -6.12 -18.03
CA THR A 492 17.96 -6.23 -18.86
C THR A 492 16.74 -6.24 -17.93
N SER A 493 15.73 -5.46 -18.28
CA SER A 493 14.53 -5.29 -17.45
C SER A 493 13.26 -5.32 -18.31
N THR A 494 12.25 -6.01 -17.81
CA THR A 494 10.86 -5.95 -18.29
C THR A 494 9.94 -5.28 -17.26
N SER A 495 10.49 -4.42 -16.40
CA SER A 495 9.74 -3.73 -15.35
C SER A 495 8.69 -2.78 -15.91
N ALA A 496 7.41 -3.09 -15.69
CA ALA A 496 6.32 -2.19 -16.04
C ALA A 496 6.37 -0.91 -15.18
N GLY A 497 6.68 -1.01 -13.89
CA GLY A 497 6.82 0.17 -13.02
C GLY A 497 7.89 1.14 -13.52
N ARG A 498 9.05 0.64 -13.96
CA ARG A 498 10.11 1.49 -14.55
C ARG A 498 9.69 2.10 -15.89
N LEU A 499 8.91 1.35 -16.69
CA LEU A 499 8.33 1.90 -17.91
C LEU A 499 7.45 3.11 -17.61
N PHE A 500 6.57 3.03 -16.59
CA PHE A 500 5.75 4.15 -16.13
C PHE A 500 6.60 5.35 -15.69
N ASP A 501 7.66 5.12 -14.92
CA ASP A 501 8.58 6.19 -14.48
C ASP A 501 9.27 6.87 -15.65
N GLY A 502 9.74 6.08 -16.63
CA GLY A 502 10.36 6.59 -17.85
C GLY A 502 9.40 7.42 -18.71
N VAL A 503 8.17 6.94 -18.89
CA VAL A 503 7.12 7.66 -19.64
C VAL A 503 6.74 8.94 -18.91
N SER A 504 6.58 8.92 -17.58
CA SER A 504 6.29 10.11 -16.78
C SER A 504 7.38 11.20 -16.98
N ALA A 505 8.66 10.79 -17.04
CA ALA A 505 9.77 11.68 -17.31
C ALA A 505 9.76 12.21 -18.74
N ILE A 506 9.53 11.36 -19.77
CA ILE A 506 9.43 11.76 -21.18
C ILE A 506 8.34 12.82 -21.38
N LEU A 507 7.19 12.65 -20.74
CA LEU A 507 6.07 13.58 -20.85
C LEU A 507 6.28 14.87 -20.04
N GLY A 508 7.33 14.95 -19.21
CA GLY A 508 7.63 16.10 -18.36
C GLY A 508 6.71 16.23 -17.14
N ILE A 509 6.06 15.14 -16.73
CA ILE A 509 5.15 15.09 -15.58
C ILE A 509 5.95 14.95 -14.29
N ARG A 510 6.82 13.92 -14.21
CA ARG A 510 7.69 13.74 -13.07
C ARG A 510 9.04 13.15 -13.53
N ARG A 511 10.13 13.89 -13.30
CA ARG A 511 11.48 13.50 -13.71
C ARG A 511 12.11 12.47 -12.75
N ALA A 512 11.84 12.64 -11.46
CA ALA A 512 12.37 11.80 -10.39
C ALA A 512 11.35 11.70 -9.25
N SER A 513 11.40 10.60 -8.51
CA SER A 513 10.50 10.29 -7.39
C SER A 513 11.17 10.47 -6.05
N THR A 514 10.47 11.01 -5.07
CA THR A 514 10.90 11.14 -3.67
C THR A 514 10.37 10.00 -2.79
N PHE A 515 9.42 9.24 -3.31
CA PHE A 515 8.87 8.02 -2.72
C PHE A 515 8.44 7.06 -3.83
N GLU A 516 8.30 5.79 -3.50
CA GLU A 516 7.93 4.74 -4.44
C GLU A 516 6.56 4.99 -5.09
N GLY A 517 6.49 4.86 -6.41
CA GLY A 517 5.26 5.03 -7.20
C GLY A 517 4.86 6.49 -7.44
N GLU A 518 5.64 7.48 -7.04
CA GLU A 518 5.30 8.90 -7.23
C GLU A 518 5.13 9.26 -8.71
N ALA A 519 6.06 8.83 -9.56
CA ALA A 519 6.03 9.18 -10.98
C ALA A 519 4.89 8.47 -11.71
N SER A 520 4.64 7.19 -11.44
CA SER A 520 3.54 6.43 -12.02
C SER A 520 2.17 6.95 -11.59
N THR A 521 2.01 7.32 -10.32
CA THR A 521 0.77 7.92 -9.80
C THR A 521 0.53 9.31 -10.40
N ALA A 522 1.58 10.14 -10.55
CA ALA A 522 1.45 11.44 -11.19
C ALA A 522 1.03 11.31 -12.67
N LEU A 523 1.52 10.29 -13.37
CA LEU A 523 1.13 9.98 -14.74
C LEU A 523 -0.35 9.58 -14.83
N GLU A 524 -0.83 8.74 -13.91
CA GLU A 524 -2.24 8.37 -13.80
C GLU A 524 -3.12 9.60 -13.57
N PHE A 525 -2.78 10.46 -12.61
CA PHE A 525 -3.57 11.67 -12.31
C PHE A 525 -3.63 12.65 -13.48
N ALA A 526 -2.54 12.79 -14.22
CA ALA A 526 -2.53 13.63 -15.44
C ALA A 526 -3.47 13.05 -16.51
N ALA A 527 -3.47 11.74 -16.70
CA ALA A 527 -4.37 11.04 -17.63
C ALA A 527 -5.84 11.18 -17.21
N GLU A 528 -6.14 10.96 -15.94
CA GLU A 528 -7.48 11.08 -15.36
C GLU A 528 -8.03 12.52 -15.45
N ALA A 529 -7.21 13.52 -15.15
CA ALA A 529 -7.59 14.92 -15.25
C ALA A 529 -7.96 15.28 -16.69
N TRP A 530 -7.19 14.82 -17.67
CA TRP A 530 -7.49 15.03 -19.09
C TRP A 530 -8.78 14.30 -19.50
N ARG A 531 -8.99 13.03 -19.09
CA ARG A 531 -10.21 12.26 -19.34
C ARG A 531 -11.44 12.99 -18.83
N LYS A 532 -11.43 13.42 -17.56
CA LYS A 532 -12.54 14.15 -16.92
C LYS A 532 -12.85 15.47 -17.64
N GLN A 533 -11.84 16.25 -18.05
CA GLN A 533 -12.04 17.48 -18.81
C GLN A 533 -12.71 17.23 -20.18
N ARG A 534 -12.32 16.16 -20.86
CA ARG A 534 -12.90 15.77 -22.15
C ARG A 534 -14.38 15.36 -22.01
N GLU A 535 -14.71 14.59 -20.97
CA GLU A 535 -16.09 14.17 -20.67
C GLU A 535 -16.99 15.38 -20.34
N MET A 536 -16.50 16.33 -19.55
CA MET A 536 -17.21 17.55 -19.23
C MET A 536 -17.49 18.40 -20.53
N LYS A 537 -16.53 18.49 -21.44
CA LYS A 537 -16.68 19.14 -22.72
C LYS A 537 -17.71 18.44 -23.61
N LYS A 538 -17.77 17.10 -23.60
CA LYS A 538 -18.79 16.34 -24.35
C LYS A 538 -20.22 16.56 -23.81
N LYS A 539 -20.39 16.72 -22.50
CA LYS A 539 -21.69 16.94 -21.84
C LYS A 539 -22.22 18.38 -22.05
N ASN A 540 -21.38 19.34 -22.47
CA ASN A 540 -21.76 20.73 -22.69
C ASN A 540 -21.39 21.22 -24.11
N PRO A 541 -22.08 20.74 -25.17
CA PRO A 541 -21.67 20.97 -26.55
C PRO A 541 -21.89 22.42 -27.06
N GLU A 542 -22.75 23.22 -26.40
CA GLU A 542 -23.11 24.57 -26.88
C GLU A 542 -21.97 25.61 -26.77
N LYS A 543 -20.96 25.38 -25.95
CA LYS A 543 -19.81 26.31 -25.82
C LYS A 543 -18.62 26.01 -26.75
N ASN A 544 -18.66 24.95 -27.57
CA ASN A 544 -17.48 24.45 -28.28
C ASN A 544 -17.64 24.19 -29.78
N LEU A 545 -18.31 25.14 -30.53
CA LEU A 545 -18.45 24.98 -31.98
C LEU A 545 -17.14 25.09 -32.80
N LYS A 546 -16.05 25.57 -32.20
CA LYS A 546 -14.75 25.78 -32.90
C LYS A 546 -13.74 24.62 -32.78
N ILE A 547 -13.99 23.58 -31.99
CA ILE A 547 -13.01 22.53 -31.73
C ILE A 547 -13.30 21.22 -32.50
N ARG A 548 -14.42 21.13 -33.21
CA ARG A 548 -14.86 19.89 -33.89
C ARG A 548 -14.06 19.47 -35.13
N MET A 549 -13.05 20.19 -35.58
CA MET A 549 -12.37 19.93 -36.86
C MET A 549 -10.93 19.39 -36.75
N SER A 550 -10.39 19.13 -35.55
CA SER A 550 -8.97 18.69 -35.41
C SER A 550 -8.74 17.45 -34.57
N GLU A 551 -9.76 16.79 -34.10
CA GLU A 551 -9.57 15.57 -33.25
C GLU A 551 -9.81 14.31 -34.09
N LYS A 552 -8.86 13.94 -34.96
CA LYS A 552 -8.60 12.55 -35.28
C LYS A 552 -7.92 11.95 -34.06
N GLU A 553 -8.46 10.84 -33.54
CA GLU A 553 -7.87 10.04 -32.52
C GLU A 553 -6.65 9.28 -33.13
N ASP A 554 -5.52 9.97 -33.26
CA ASP A 554 -4.25 9.36 -33.71
C ASP A 554 -3.47 8.84 -32.48
N ILE A 555 -4.13 8.01 -31.64
CA ILE A 555 -3.42 7.13 -30.73
C ILE A 555 -3.37 5.79 -31.47
N PRO A 556 -2.19 5.19 -31.69
CA PRO A 556 -2.13 3.89 -32.36
C PRO A 556 -3.02 2.91 -31.60
N GLU A 557 -3.98 2.33 -32.29
CA GLU A 557 -4.55 1.07 -31.84
C GLU A 557 -3.40 0.07 -31.69
N SER A 558 -3.54 -0.93 -30.79
CA SER A 558 -2.52 -1.96 -30.56
C SER A 558 -1.84 -2.36 -31.89
N THR A 559 -0.53 -2.23 -31.96
CA THR A 559 0.23 -2.58 -33.16
C THR A 559 0.36 -4.09 -33.35
N GLY A 560 -0.22 -4.88 -32.41
CA GLY A 560 -0.12 -6.33 -32.34
C GLY A 560 1.17 -6.80 -31.65
N ILE A 561 1.14 -8.05 -31.22
CA ILE A 561 2.27 -8.71 -30.54
C ILE A 561 3.31 -9.15 -31.58
N SER A 562 4.62 -8.96 -31.25
CA SER A 562 5.71 -9.55 -32.02
C SER A 562 6.17 -10.88 -31.44
N GLU A 563 6.55 -11.84 -32.28
CA GLU A 563 7.14 -13.09 -31.80
C GLU A 563 8.61 -12.88 -31.42
N ALA A 564 9.00 -13.35 -30.22
CA ALA A 564 10.41 -13.51 -29.87
C ALA A 564 10.93 -14.77 -30.58
N SER A 565 12.16 -14.72 -31.13
CA SER A 565 12.86 -15.74 -31.93
C SER A 565 12.31 -17.18 -31.89
N GLU A 566 12.34 -17.88 -33.00
CA GLU A 566 11.73 -19.20 -33.28
C GLU A 566 11.96 -20.31 -32.22
N ASP A 567 12.92 -20.16 -31.30
CA ASP A 567 13.26 -21.17 -30.28
C ASP A 567 12.44 -21.06 -28.96
N GLU A 568 11.74 -19.94 -28.73
CA GLU A 568 10.89 -19.75 -27.55
C GLU A 568 9.54 -19.19 -28.01
N ARG A 569 8.45 -19.92 -27.84
CA ARG A 569 7.05 -19.51 -28.11
C ARG A 569 6.58 -18.35 -27.24
N ARG A 570 7.46 -17.38 -26.93
CA ARG A 570 7.15 -16.19 -26.15
C ARG A 570 6.78 -15.03 -27.07
N PHE A 571 5.84 -14.23 -26.62
CA PHE A 571 5.47 -13.01 -27.33
C PHE A 571 5.91 -11.76 -26.54
N ILE A 572 6.05 -10.65 -27.24
CA ILE A 572 6.47 -9.37 -26.68
C ILE A 572 5.38 -8.33 -26.95
N LEU A 573 4.99 -7.62 -25.89
CA LEU A 573 4.11 -6.46 -25.96
C LEU A 573 4.93 -5.28 -26.51
N ASN A 574 4.46 -4.63 -27.57
CA ASN A 574 5.19 -3.60 -28.32
C ASN A 574 5.29 -2.25 -27.60
N THR A 575 5.78 -2.25 -26.36
CA THR A 575 5.91 -1.03 -25.54
C THR A 575 6.94 -0.04 -26.10
N GLY A 576 7.93 -0.49 -26.88
CA GLY A 576 8.89 0.37 -27.55
C GLY A 576 8.27 1.28 -28.61
N GLU A 577 7.29 0.78 -29.37
CA GLU A 577 6.55 1.59 -30.36
C GLU A 577 5.67 2.63 -29.67
N ILE A 578 5.03 2.26 -28.54
CA ILE A 578 4.27 3.19 -27.71
C ILE A 578 5.19 4.34 -27.27
N VAL A 579 6.36 4.03 -26.71
CA VAL A 579 7.33 5.04 -26.26
C VAL A 579 7.81 5.92 -27.42
N ALA A 580 8.16 5.32 -28.57
CA ALA A 580 8.59 6.06 -29.74
C ALA A 580 7.51 7.06 -30.25
N HIS A 581 6.24 6.63 -30.22
CA HIS A 581 5.12 7.52 -30.55
C HIS A 581 5.01 8.67 -29.54
N LEU A 582 5.03 8.38 -28.23
CA LEU A 582 4.94 9.40 -27.18
C LEU A 582 6.06 10.44 -27.27
N VAL A 583 7.29 10.02 -27.56
CA VAL A 583 8.43 10.92 -27.77
C VAL A 583 8.17 11.88 -28.96
N ARG A 584 7.72 11.35 -30.12
CA ARG A 584 7.41 12.17 -31.28
C ARG A 584 6.29 13.16 -31.01
N ALA A 585 5.19 12.71 -30.42
CA ALA A 585 4.02 13.54 -30.11
C ALA A 585 4.37 14.63 -29.08
N ARG A 586 5.18 14.27 -28.07
CA ARG A 586 5.62 15.24 -27.04
C ARG A 586 6.54 16.32 -27.63
N LEU A 587 7.44 15.96 -28.54
CA LEU A 587 8.30 16.88 -29.27
C LEU A 587 7.49 17.78 -30.24
N ALA A 588 6.36 17.30 -30.74
CA ALA A 588 5.40 18.08 -31.54
C ALA A 588 4.54 19.05 -30.68
N GLY A 589 4.69 19.03 -29.35
CA GLY A 589 4.01 19.93 -28.43
C GLY A 589 2.62 19.46 -27.98
N GLU A 590 2.28 18.17 -28.14
CA GLU A 590 1.02 17.63 -27.65
C GLU A 590 0.92 17.67 -26.11
N ASP A 591 -0.31 17.77 -25.63
CA ASP A 591 -0.63 17.90 -24.21
C ASP A 591 -0.19 16.65 -23.42
N PRO A 592 0.57 16.80 -22.31
CA PRO A 592 1.05 15.67 -21.53
C PRO A 592 -0.05 14.79 -20.95
N GLY A 593 -1.19 15.37 -20.54
CA GLY A 593 -2.34 14.62 -20.00
C GLY A 593 -3.01 13.76 -21.08
N LYS A 594 -3.14 14.29 -22.33
CA LYS A 594 -3.61 13.53 -23.49
C LYS A 594 -2.70 12.34 -23.75
N LEU A 595 -1.39 12.58 -23.76
CA LEU A 595 -0.40 11.54 -24.03
C LEU A 595 -0.34 10.50 -22.89
N ALA A 596 -0.49 10.94 -21.65
CA ALA A 596 -0.58 10.03 -20.50
C ALA A 596 -1.80 9.10 -20.60
N TYR A 597 -2.98 9.63 -20.95
CA TYR A 597 -4.16 8.82 -21.20
C TYR A 597 -3.98 7.86 -22.38
N GLY A 598 -3.34 8.36 -23.47
CA GLY A 598 -2.97 7.54 -24.62
C GLY A 598 -2.06 6.38 -24.28
N PHE A 599 -1.07 6.61 -23.42
CA PHE A 599 -0.18 5.57 -22.91
C PHE A 599 -0.94 4.46 -22.19
N HIS A 600 -1.84 4.82 -21.24
CA HIS A 600 -2.63 3.83 -20.51
C HIS A 600 -3.52 2.99 -21.45
N ARG A 601 -4.16 3.64 -22.43
CA ARG A 601 -4.98 2.94 -23.43
C ARG A 601 -4.18 2.01 -24.31
N ALA A 602 -3.01 2.45 -24.82
CA ALA A 602 -2.16 1.64 -25.67
C ALA A 602 -1.61 0.44 -24.90
N LEU A 603 -1.12 0.64 -23.68
CA LEU A 603 -0.62 -0.44 -22.83
C LEU A 603 -1.74 -1.44 -22.49
N ALA A 604 -2.94 -0.97 -22.15
CA ALA A 604 -4.10 -1.84 -21.96
C ALA A 604 -4.40 -2.66 -23.21
N GLY A 605 -4.38 -2.05 -24.40
CA GLY A 605 -4.55 -2.76 -25.68
C GLY A 605 -3.53 -3.87 -25.90
N GLU A 606 -2.26 -3.61 -25.60
CA GLU A 606 -1.20 -4.66 -25.67
C GLU A 606 -1.46 -5.81 -24.68
N ILE A 607 -1.92 -5.50 -23.44
CA ILE A 607 -2.27 -6.52 -22.44
C ILE A 607 -3.46 -7.37 -22.95
N LEU A 608 -4.49 -6.74 -23.53
CA LEU A 608 -5.65 -7.46 -24.09
C LEU A 608 -5.22 -8.40 -25.22
N ALA A 609 -4.41 -7.91 -26.16
CA ALA A 609 -3.87 -8.72 -27.25
C ALA A 609 -3.01 -9.88 -26.73
N ALA A 610 -2.20 -9.63 -25.69
CA ALA A 610 -1.39 -10.66 -25.04
C ALA A 610 -2.24 -11.75 -24.36
N CYS A 611 -3.33 -11.38 -23.71
CA CYS A 611 -4.27 -12.34 -23.10
C CYS A 611 -5.00 -13.17 -24.17
N GLU A 612 -5.38 -12.57 -25.30
CA GLU A 612 -5.98 -13.29 -26.42
C GLU A 612 -5.00 -14.32 -27.03
N GLU A 613 -3.74 -13.91 -27.24
CA GLU A 613 -2.69 -14.82 -27.71
C GLU A 613 -2.41 -15.94 -26.70
N ALA A 614 -2.32 -15.60 -25.41
CA ALA A 614 -2.17 -16.59 -24.33
C ALA A 614 -3.34 -17.60 -24.33
N ASN A 615 -4.57 -17.12 -24.52
CA ASN A 615 -5.74 -18.01 -24.68
C ASN A 615 -5.64 -18.90 -25.92
N ARG A 616 -5.18 -18.35 -27.05
CA ARG A 616 -4.97 -19.12 -28.29
C ARG A 616 -3.96 -20.26 -28.10
N GLN A 617 -2.88 -20.00 -27.33
CA GLN A 617 -1.84 -21.00 -27.06
C GLN A 617 -2.26 -22.04 -26.02
N THR A 618 -3.04 -21.68 -25.03
CA THR A 618 -3.30 -22.50 -23.83
C THR A 618 -4.75 -22.95 -23.64
N GLY A 619 -5.70 -22.29 -24.28
CA GLY A 619 -7.14 -22.49 -24.07
C GLY A 619 -7.68 -21.88 -22.76
N ILE A 620 -6.85 -21.17 -21.97
CA ILE A 620 -7.24 -20.61 -20.67
C ILE A 620 -8.08 -19.33 -20.89
N ARG A 621 -9.23 -19.23 -20.18
CA ARG A 621 -10.12 -18.07 -20.23
C ARG A 621 -10.23 -17.30 -18.91
N LYS A 622 -9.53 -17.74 -17.85
CA LYS A 622 -9.44 -17.01 -16.59
C LYS A 622 -8.16 -16.17 -16.58
N VAL A 623 -8.28 -14.91 -16.24
CA VAL A 623 -7.14 -13.96 -16.16
C VAL A 623 -7.03 -13.44 -14.74
N ALA A 624 -5.86 -13.56 -14.13
CA ALA A 624 -5.55 -13.00 -12.82
C ALA A 624 -4.68 -11.74 -12.99
N LEU A 625 -5.15 -10.60 -12.47
CA LEU A 625 -4.46 -9.32 -12.49
C LEU A 625 -3.78 -9.07 -11.14
N SER A 626 -2.46 -8.95 -11.09
CA SER A 626 -1.70 -8.71 -9.86
C SER A 626 -0.40 -7.95 -10.14
N GLY A 627 0.29 -7.55 -9.07
CA GLY A 627 1.47 -6.68 -9.10
C GLY A 627 1.13 -5.22 -8.80
N GLY A 628 2.10 -4.48 -8.26
CA GLY A 628 1.92 -3.12 -7.74
C GLY A 628 1.43 -2.09 -8.78
N VAL A 629 1.67 -2.35 -10.08
CA VAL A 629 1.19 -1.48 -11.17
C VAL A 629 -0.34 -1.47 -11.27
N PHE A 630 -1.03 -2.54 -10.85
CA PHE A 630 -2.50 -2.56 -10.81
C PHE A 630 -3.11 -1.76 -9.65
N GLN A 631 -2.30 -1.06 -8.84
CA GLN A 631 -2.79 0.05 -8.02
C GLN A 631 -3.20 1.27 -8.86
N ASN A 632 -2.70 1.36 -10.10
CA ASN A 632 -3.14 2.33 -11.10
C ASN A 632 -4.57 1.99 -11.56
N ARG A 633 -5.52 2.80 -11.10
CA ARG A 633 -6.96 2.57 -11.28
C ARG A 633 -7.39 2.68 -12.74
N LEU A 634 -6.78 3.61 -13.48
CA LEU A 634 -7.08 3.80 -14.90
C LEU A 634 -6.64 2.58 -15.71
N LEU A 635 -5.44 2.04 -15.47
CA LEU A 635 -4.99 0.83 -16.15
C LEU A 635 -5.85 -0.36 -15.79
N LEU A 636 -6.14 -0.54 -14.49
CA LEU A 636 -7.00 -1.62 -14.01
C LEU A 636 -8.38 -1.59 -14.67
N GLU A 637 -9.02 -0.41 -14.75
CA GLU A 637 -10.32 -0.20 -15.40
C GLU A 637 -10.27 -0.60 -16.87
N LEU A 638 -9.29 -0.08 -17.63
CA LEU A 638 -9.17 -0.35 -19.06
C LEU A 638 -8.92 -1.84 -19.37
N VAL A 639 -8.12 -2.51 -18.55
CA VAL A 639 -7.81 -3.93 -18.74
C VAL A 639 -8.98 -4.82 -18.29
N ASP A 640 -9.57 -4.57 -17.13
CA ASP A 640 -10.72 -5.34 -16.60
C ASP A 640 -11.93 -5.24 -17.54
N ASP A 641 -12.29 -4.03 -17.97
CA ASP A 641 -13.40 -3.82 -18.91
C ASP A 641 -13.13 -4.52 -20.25
N GLY A 642 -11.96 -4.31 -20.83
CA GLY A 642 -11.61 -4.90 -22.12
C GLY A 642 -11.57 -6.44 -22.07
N LEU A 643 -10.99 -7.06 -21.04
CA LEU A 643 -10.99 -8.53 -20.87
C LEU A 643 -12.42 -9.08 -20.68
N THR A 644 -13.24 -8.36 -19.91
CA THR A 644 -14.64 -8.76 -19.68
C THR A 644 -15.45 -8.69 -20.98
N GLU A 645 -15.27 -7.63 -21.80
CA GLU A 645 -15.90 -7.49 -23.11
C GLU A 645 -15.45 -8.60 -24.09
N MET A 646 -14.21 -9.06 -23.98
CA MET A 646 -13.67 -10.19 -24.76
C MET A 646 -14.13 -11.56 -24.23
N GLY A 647 -14.90 -11.61 -23.13
CA GLY A 647 -15.46 -12.83 -22.54
C GLY A 647 -14.48 -13.62 -21.66
N PHE A 648 -13.45 -12.98 -21.12
CA PHE A 648 -12.60 -13.55 -20.07
C PHE A 648 -13.26 -13.42 -18.69
N GLU A 649 -13.00 -14.39 -17.82
CA GLU A 649 -13.26 -14.29 -16.38
C GLU A 649 -12.06 -13.62 -15.71
N VAL A 650 -12.26 -12.43 -15.12
CA VAL A 650 -11.18 -11.63 -14.55
C VAL A 650 -11.15 -11.76 -13.04
N LEU A 651 -10.05 -12.30 -12.52
CA LEU A 651 -9.73 -12.33 -11.09
C LEU A 651 -8.89 -11.10 -10.73
N LYS A 652 -9.26 -10.43 -9.67
CA LYS A 652 -8.57 -9.26 -9.15
C LYS A 652 -8.58 -9.22 -7.64
N HIS A 653 -7.68 -8.44 -7.07
CA HIS A 653 -7.59 -8.25 -5.63
C HIS A 653 -8.74 -7.39 -5.07
N SER A 654 -9.07 -7.62 -3.81
CA SER A 654 -10.03 -6.84 -3.02
C SER A 654 -9.48 -6.53 -1.63
N LEU A 655 -9.32 -7.54 -0.78
CA LEU A 655 -8.84 -7.42 0.61
C LEU A 655 -7.36 -7.80 0.79
N ILE A 656 -6.71 -8.30 -0.24
CA ILE A 656 -5.25 -8.49 -0.31
C ILE A 656 -4.67 -7.39 -1.20
N PRO A 657 -3.57 -6.74 -0.82
CA PRO A 657 -2.90 -5.78 -1.69
C PRO A 657 -2.36 -6.44 -2.97
N PRO A 658 -2.52 -5.81 -4.14
CA PRO A 658 -1.90 -6.31 -5.38
C PRO A 658 -0.38 -6.15 -5.41
N ASN A 659 0.17 -5.29 -4.54
CA ASN A 659 1.62 -5.04 -4.40
C ASN A 659 2.30 -6.08 -3.49
N ASP A 660 3.59 -5.87 -3.19
CA ASP A 660 4.40 -6.78 -2.36
C ASP A 660 3.81 -7.09 -0.98
N GLY A 661 2.95 -6.22 -0.46
CA GLY A 661 2.19 -6.50 0.76
C GLY A 661 1.22 -7.69 0.66
N GLY A 662 0.94 -8.19 -0.54
CA GLY A 662 0.10 -9.37 -0.76
C GLY A 662 0.86 -10.64 -1.15
N ILE A 663 2.14 -10.53 -1.50
CA ILE A 663 2.93 -11.64 -2.07
C ILE A 663 3.07 -12.83 -1.11
N ALA A 664 3.12 -12.57 0.21
CA ALA A 664 3.28 -13.60 1.22
C ALA A 664 2.14 -14.65 1.21
N LEU A 665 0.93 -14.25 0.84
CA LEU A 665 -0.19 -15.19 0.66
C LEU A 665 0.11 -16.17 -0.48
N GLY A 666 0.55 -15.68 -1.63
CA GLY A 666 0.92 -16.52 -2.78
C GLY A 666 2.10 -17.44 -2.48
N GLN A 667 3.10 -16.94 -1.76
CA GLN A 667 4.22 -17.76 -1.29
C GLN A 667 3.73 -18.89 -0.36
N ALA A 668 2.85 -18.59 0.61
CA ALA A 668 2.30 -19.58 1.53
C ALA A 668 1.47 -20.65 0.81
N VAL A 669 0.68 -20.26 -0.19
CA VAL A 669 -0.06 -21.18 -1.07
C VAL A 669 0.88 -22.11 -1.83
N TYR A 670 1.97 -21.57 -2.39
CA TYR A 670 3.01 -22.38 -3.05
C TYR A 670 3.63 -23.40 -2.07
N GLY A 671 3.98 -22.96 -0.87
CA GLY A 671 4.53 -23.83 0.18
C GLY A 671 3.57 -24.95 0.58
N MET A 672 2.28 -24.64 0.73
CA MET A 672 1.27 -25.63 1.07
C MET A 672 1.07 -26.63 -0.06
N ALA A 673 1.02 -26.20 -1.31
CA ALA A 673 0.96 -27.08 -2.47
C ALA A 673 2.20 -27.99 -2.58
N TYR A 674 3.37 -27.48 -2.19
CA TYR A 674 4.60 -28.28 -2.10
C TYR A 674 4.48 -29.37 -1.02
N VAL A 675 4.08 -29.02 0.19
CA VAL A 675 3.91 -29.96 1.31
C VAL A 675 2.95 -31.08 0.94
N GLN A 676 1.82 -30.76 0.25
CA GLN A 676 0.86 -31.77 -0.18
C GLN A 676 1.43 -32.78 -1.18
N ARG A 677 2.35 -32.34 -2.05
CA ARG A 677 2.96 -33.24 -3.06
C ARG A 677 4.03 -34.16 -2.49
N HIS A 678 4.57 -33.83 -1.30
CA HIS A 678 5.68 -34.55 -0.69
C HIS A 678 5.26 -35.33 0.59
N ARG A 679 4.00 -35.28 0.96
CA ARG A 679 3.34 -36.15 1.91
C ARG A 679 2.81 -37.43 1.24
#